data_8a26e7f5a5bc917eb6785345c6118f37
#
_entry.id   8a26e7f5a5bc917eb6785345c6118f37
#
_cell.length_a   1.000
_cell.length_b   1.000
_cell.length_c   1.000
_cell.angle_alpha   90.00
_cell.angle_beta   90.00
_cell.angle_gamma   90.00
#
_symmetry.space_group_name_H-M   'P 1'
#
loop_
_entity.id
_entity.type
_entity.pdbx_description
1 polymer ?
#
loop_
_entity_poly.entity_id
_entity_poly.type
_entity_poly.pdbx_seq_one_letter_code
_entity_poly.pdbx_strand_id
1 'polypeptide(L)'
;SGTRLSSFTAGYSSVLSTVMDISSASGYAGTSVGGDFYYCDYSANSSGGITAVNWNCVDVAAKSVTFTKSQTTANAVCMDMTYDASTSTIYGMSAMADVLVTIDPASGKAEFAVETLPFYTLSADAGGQLYGILLEADGEAALYTVNKLTGQAVKVGNTGVKMLTSDGYAYFQTAAFSRNDGRLYWLTPSASGTDLYRVDVATGRASMLCTLETLEALCLFDLPGEVDSASPAPVSDIVATAEGMSVRLDFKAPSTTAGGDALAVLSGIEIYRGGDITAVYSITNAEPGKSYTWTDSEAKAGSNTYRLVAVNDKGESLPAYATAFCGEDYPVAPASLTATTGDNGYPLLSWSAPTKGLNGLDVDPAKLSYNIYRDVFGSEELIATGVTATNYTDADLDMSRQAYPYYYVSAVTSAGEGPKSLPAGTHTGPAYKLPFEEAFTEGAPATAPWTMQSLALGGAWEIGIVSNAPGTGPYTGAAMLIFKGFVGVAEGAEARIVTPVLDFEGVSPELHFHFFHADFGDDMHFDDHMLVEVSVDGGDFEPIPGADLYQYTANTRWTEYTFALDKYAGKKNVCIGFHGISAAGMDLVVDNIRVIARESGIDDIDAAAPVEYYNLEGLRVDRPTNGIYIRRQGSKTDKVLIR
;
A
#
# COMPACT_ATOMS: atom_id res chain seq x y z
N SER A 1 -11.11 -7.71 33.74
CA SER A 1 -11.28 -6.45 33.03
C SER A 1 -11.96 -6.75 31.70
N GLY A 2 -13.15 -6.22 31.46
CA GLY A 2 -13.87 -6.37 30.20
C GLY A 2 -13.91 -5.04 29.47
N THR A 3 -14.09 -5.07 28.14
CA THR A 3 -14.34 -3.88 27.33
C THR A 3 -15.76 -3.39 27.60
N ARG A 4 -15.92 -2.11 27.84
CA ARG A 4 -17.23 -1.50 28.13
C ARG A 4 -17.41 -0.19 27.37
N LEU A 5 -18.63 0.08 26.99
CA LEU A 5 -19.08 1.39 26.53
C LEU A 5 -19.47 2.22 27.75
N SER A 6 -18.85 3.38 27.90
CA SER A 6 -19.11 4.28 29.01
C SER A 6 -19.40 5.69 28.53
N SER A 7 -20.21 6.44 29.25
CA SER A 7 -20.47 7.85 28.99
C SER A 7 -19.89 8.75 30.08
N PHE A 8 -19.52 9.96 29.70
CA PHE A 8 -19.12 11.03 30.60
C PHE A 8 -19.48 12.39 30.01
N THR A 9 -19.48 13.43 30.85
CA THR A 9 -19.69 14.80 30.38
C THR A 9 -18.35 15.54 30.37
N ALA A 10 -17.87 15.92 29.19
CA ALA A 10 -16.60 16.59 29.04
C ALA A 10 -16.48 17.88 29.86
N GLY A 11 -15.44 17.98 30.69
CA GLY A 11 -15.14 19.14 31.49
C GLY A 11 -15.89 19.31 32.82
N TYR A 12 -16.82 18.39 33.15
CA TYR A 12 -17.61 18.49 34.40
C TYR A 12 -17.46 17.28 35.33
N SER A 13 -17.00 16.15 34.84
CA SER A 13 -16.88 14.94 35.65
C SER A 13 -15.76 14.05 35.14
N SER A 14 -14.92 13.58 36.06
CA SER A 14 -13.99 12.46 35.83
C SER A 14 -14.64 11.10 36.01
N VAL A 15 -15.94 11.05 36.32
CA VAL A 15 -16.67 9.81 36.61
C VAL A 15 -17.30 9.26 35.34
N LEU A 16 -16.99 8.01 35.04
CA LEU A 16 -17.55 7.26 33.92
C LEU A 16 -18.83 6.56 34.38
N SER A 17 -19.86 6.66 33.55
CA SER A 17 -21.09 5.88 33.72
C SER A 17 -21.11 4.74 32.68
N THR A 18 -21.15 3.50 33.13
CA THR A 18 -21.24 2.34 32.22
C THR A 18 -22.60 2.34 31.50
N VAL A 19 -22.53 2.36 30.17
CA VAL A 19 -23.70 2.24 29.29
C VAL A 19 -24.02 0.77 29.06
N MET A 20 -23.01 -0.02 28.66
CA MET A 20 -23.12 -1.47 28.49
C MET A 20 -21.75 -2.15 28.51
N ASP A 21 -21.73 -3.41 28.86
CA ASP A 21 -20.54 -4.26 28.67
C ASP A 21 -20.50 -4.76 27.21
N ILE A 22 -19.36 -4.59 26.58
CA ILE A 22 -19.07 -5.13 25.24
C ILE A 22 -18.26 -6.40 25.47
N SER A 23 -18.79 -7.58 25.11
CA SER A 23 -18.20 -8.87 25.46
C SER A 23 -16.78 -9.04 24.86
N SER A 24 -15.83 -9.36 25.71
CA SER A 24 -14.59 -10.15 25.53
C SER A 24 -13.63 -9.86 24.38
N ALA A 25 -13.80 -8.85 23.57
CA ALA A 25 -12.91 -8.58 22.45
C ALA A 25 -11.90 -7.47 22.80
N SER A 26 -10.68 -7.62 22.29
CA SER A 26 -9.73 -6.52 22.23
C SER A 26 -10.15 -5.61 21.07
N GLY A 27 -10.96 -4.59 21.35
CA GLY A 27 -11.29 -3.57 20.35
C GLY A 27 -10.09 -2.67 20.08
N TYR A 28 -9.92 -2.17 18.85
CA TYR A 28 -8.84 -1.26 18.50
C TYR A 28 -9.33 0.14 18.20
N ALA A 29 -10.36 0.28 17.42
CA ALA A 29 -10.89 1.56 16.99
C ALA A 29 -12.39 1.50 16.79
N GLY A 30 -13.08 2.63 16.90
CA GLY A 30 -14.50 2.73 16.67
C GLY A 30 -14.97 4.14 16.41
N THR A 31 -16.17 4.26 15.84
CA THR A 31 -16.81 5.55 15.56
C THR A 31 -18.33 5.42 15.62
N SER A 32 -19.06 6.53 15.67
CA SER A 32 -20.51 6.54 15.63
C SER A 32 -21.05 6.99 14.27
N VAL A 33 -22.06 6.27 13.76
CA VAL A 33 -22.81 6.64 12.56
C VAL A 33 -24.30 6.69 12.94
N GLY A 34 -24.93 7.84 12.80
CA GLY A 34 -26.32 8.03 13.17
C GLY A 34 -26.55 8.02 14.69
N GLY A 35 -26.83 6.93 15.29
CA GLY A 35 -26.97 6.69 16.73
C GLY A 35 -26.31 5.40 17.14
N ASP A 36 -25.75 4.70 16.15
CA ASP A 36 -25.10 3.41 16.32
C ASP A 36 -23.60 3.58 16.49
N PHE A 37 -22.98 2.68 17.25
CA PHE A 37 -21.56 2.60 17.45
C PHE A 37 -20.97 1.44 16.65
N TYR A 38 -19.99 1.73 15.81
CA TYR A 38 -19.26 0.77 14.99
C TYR A 38 -17.84 0.61 15.49
N TYR A 39 -17.36 -0.63 15.60
CA TYR A 39 -15.98 -0.91 16.02
C TYR A 39 -15.45 -2.19 15.42
N CYS A 40 -14.10 -2.27 15.31
CA CYS A 40 -13.43 -3.53 15.01
C CYS A 40 -12.90 -4.20 16.28
N ASP A 41 -12.99 -5.52 16.31
CA ASP A 41 -12.19 -6.37 17.17
C ASP A 41 -11.43 -7.41 16.34
N TYR A 42 -10.49 -8.11 16.94
CA TYR A 42 -9.78 -9.16 16.24
C TYR A 42 -9.61 -10.40 17.10
N SER A 43 -9.53 -11.54 16.43
CA SER A 43 -9.13 -12.82 17.02
C SER A 43 -7.67 -13.09 16.66
N ALA A 44 -6.88 -13.53 17.64
CA ALA A 44 -5.49 -13.91 17.43
C ALA A 44 -5.29 -15.38 17.79
N ASN A 45 -4.35 -16.02 17.09
CA ASN A 45 -3.89 -17.36 17.46
C ASN A 45 -2.94 -17.31 18.66
N SER A 46 -2.52 -18.48 19.16
CA SER A 46 -1.64 -18.59 20.34
C SER A 46 -0.23 -17.98 20.14
N SER A 47 0.17 -17.70 18.90
CA SER A 47 1.43 -17.02 18.54
C SER A 47 1.24 -15.50 18.31
N GLY A 48 0.03 -14.96 18.54
CA GLY A 48 -0.26 -13.54 18.38
C GLY A 48 -0.64 -13.11 16.95
N GLY A 49 -0.67 -14.04 15.99
CA GLY A 49 -1.09 -13.74 14.62
C GLY A 49 -2.60 -13.50 14.54
N ILE A 50 -3.02 -12.42 13.89
CA ILE A 50 -4.45 -12.10 13.68
C ILE A 50 -5.07 -13.14 12.74
N THR A 51 -6.11 -13.82 13.20
CA THR A 51 -6.82 -14.86 12.45
C THR A 51 -8.15 -14.40 11.88
N ALA A 52 -8.77 -13.40 12.46
CA ALA A 52 -9.96 -12.76 11.95
C ALA A 52 -10.10 -11.34 12.51
N VAL A 53 -10.69 -10.45 11.72
CA VAL A 53 -11.14 -9.13 12.14
C VAL A 53 -12.66 -9.14 12.10
N ASN A 54 -13.29 -8.73 13.21
CA ASN A 54 -14.74 -8.67 13.30
C ASN A 54 -15.18 -7.21 13.24
N TRP A 55 -16.17 -6.93 12.41
CA TRP A 55 -16.85 -5.65 12.32
C TRP A 55 -18.15 -5.73 13.07
N ASN A 56 -18.32 -4.88 14.06
CA ASN A 56 -19.45 -4.90 14.99
C ASN A 56 -20.23 -3.59 14.90
N CYS A 57 -21.55 -3.70 15.07
CA CYS A 57 -22.44 -2.57 15.25
C CYS A 57 -23.23 -2.73 16.53
N VAL A 58 -23.32 -1.66 17.31
CA VAL A 58 -24.07 -1.59 18.57
C VAL A 58 -25.13 -0.50 18.44
N ASP A 59 -26.38 -0.84 18.61
CA ASP A 59 -27.46 0.12 18.91
C ASP A 59 -27.27 0.61 20.35
N VAL A 60 -26.79 1.84 20.50
CA VAL A 60 -26.48 2.42 21.82
C VAL A 60 -27.73 2.68 22.62
N ALA A 61 -28.85 3.03 21.99
CA ALA A 61 -30.12 3.28 22.66
C ALA A 61 -30.75 1.97 23.18
N ALA A 62 -30.74 0.93 22.34
CA ALA A 62 -31.22 -0.41 22.74
C ALA A 62 -30.19 -1.17 23.59
N LYS A 63 -28.97 -0.71 23.72
CA LYS A 63 -27.86 -1.36 24.44
C LYS A 63 -27.62 -2.80 23.98
N SER A 64 -27.62 -3.01 22.68
CA SER A 64 -27.49 -4.33 22.10
C SER A 64 -26.60 -4.33 20.84
N VAL A 65 -25.84 -5.42 20.66
CA VAL A 65 -25.11 -5.66 19.42
C VAL A 65 -26.11 -6.03 18.33
N THR A 66 -26.15 -5.25 17.24
CA THR A 66 -27.08 -5.45 16.12
C THR A 66 -26.53 -6.46 15.12
N PHE A 67 -25.22 -6.42 14.87
CA PHE A 67 -24.55 -7.44 14.06
C PHE A 67 -23.06 -7.54 14.38
N THR A 68 -22.49 -8.69 14.03
CA THR A 68 -21.05 -8.94 13.95
C THR A 68 -20.76 -9.60 12.60
N LYS A 69 -19.77 -9.08 11.86
CA LYS A 69 -19.32 -9.62 10.57
C LYS A 69 -17.84 -9.90 10.62
N SER A 70 -17.46 -11.15 10.41
CA SER A 70 -16.04 -11.54 10.35
C SER A 70 -15.46 -11.32 8.97
N GLN A 71 -14.25 -10.78 8.93
CA GLN A 71 -13.45 -10.57 7.72
C GLN A 71 -12.08 -11.20 7.88
N THR A 72 -11.52 -11.68 6.77
CA THR A 72 -10.22 -12.37 6.76
C THR A 72 -9.04 -11.45 6.44
N THR A 73 -9.27 -10.16 6.15
CA THR A 73 -8.22 -9.23 5.74
C THR A 73 -7.74 -8.37 6.90
N ALA A 74 -6.43 -8.40 7.17
CA ALA A 74 -5.76 -7.60 8.20
C ALA A 74 -5.85 -6.07 7.96
N ASN A 75 -6.23 -5.63 6.77
CA ASN A 75 -6.31 -4.22 6.39
C ASN A 75 -7.41 -3.43 7.12
N ALA A 76 -8.31 -4.10 7.83
CA ALA A 76 -9.36 -3.47 8.62
C ALA A 76 -8.94 -3.12 10.06
N VAL A 77 -7.72 -3.45 10.49
CA VAL A 77 -7.21 -3.07 11.82
C VAL A 77 -6.75 -1.62 11.77
N CYS A 78 -7.47 -0.75 12.46
CA CYS A 78 -7.17 0.68 12.52
C CYS A 78 -6.65 1.08 13.89
N MET A 79 -5.75 2.08 13.93
CA MET A 79 -5.31 2.75 15.16
C MET A 79 -6.44 3.58 15.74
N ASP A 80 -7.13 4.33 14.89
CA ASP A 80 -8.31 5.11 15.20
C ASP A 80 -9.18 5.25 13.95
N MET A 81 -10.46 5.58 14.10
CA MET A 81 -11.37 5.79 12.98
C MET A 81 -12.41 6.87 13.29
N THR A 82 -12.89 7.50 12.23
CA THR A 82 -13.86 8.59 12.32
C THR A 82 -14.91 8.50 11.21
N TYR A 83 -16.12 8.92 11.50
CA TYR A 83 -17.16 9.06 10.49
C TYR A 83 -17.20 10.49 9.96
N ASP A 84 -16.95 10.64 8.67
CA ASP A 84 -17.15 11.88 7.94
C ASP A 84 -18.59 11.95 7.43
N ALA A 85 -19.42 12.73 8.10
CA ALA A 85 -20.83 12.91 7.75
C ALA A 85 -21.00 13.63 6.38
N SER A 86 -20.03 14.42 5.94
CA SER A 86 -20.09 15.16 4.68
C SER A 86 -20.03 14.24 3.45
N THR A 87 -19.39 13.07 3.59
CA THR A 87 -19.25 12.06 2.53
C THR A 87 -19.95 10.73 2.88
N SER A 88 -20.53 10.64 4.07
CA SER A 88 -21.13 9.40 4.61
C SER A 88 -20.15 8.22 4.64
N THR A 89 -18.86 8.50 4.92
CA THR A 89 -17.77 7.54 4.84
C THR A 89 -17.08 7.41 6.19
N ILE A 90 -16.77 6.19 6.62
CA ILE A 90 -15.83 5.97 7.74
C ILE A 90 -14.41 5.95 7.17
N TYR A 91 -13.55 6.79 7.73
CA TYR A 91 -12.11 6.76 7.51
C TYR A 91 -11.42 6.12 8.70
N GLY A 92 -10.41 5.28 8.44
CA GLY A 92 -9.57 4.68 9.46
C GLY A 92 -8.09 4.91 9.15
N MET A 93 -7.28 5.06 10.19
CA MET A 93 -5.82 5.02 10.08
C MET A 93 -5.37 3.56 10.26
N SER A 94 -4.79 2.96 9.24
CA SER A 94 -4.34 1.56 9.31
C SER A 94 -3.29 1.37 10.41
N ALA A 95 -3.41 0.30 11.18
CA ALA A 95 -2.41 -0.10 12.17
C ALA A 95 -1.24 -0.89 11.55
N MET A 96 -1.35 -1.29 10.29
CA MET A 96 -0.38 -2.15 9.60
C MET A 96 0.46 -1.42 8.56
N ALA A 97 0.05 -0.21 8.17
CA ALA A 97 0.72 0.60 7.17
C ALA A 97 0.34 2.08 7.35
N ASP A 98 1.17 2.97 6.82
CA ASP A 98 0.96 4.42 6.90
C ASP A 98 -0.05 4.89 5.85
N VAL A 99 -1.29 4.36 5.93
CA VAL A 99 -2.35 4.60 4.96
C VAL A 99 -3.69 4.93 5.61
N LEU A 100 -4.46 5.80 4.98
CA LEU A 100 -5.88 5.94 5.23
C LEU A 100 -6.62 4.81 4.51
N VAL A 101 -7.61 4.25 5.19
CA VAL A 101 -8.58 3.31 4.62
C VAL A 101 -9.98 3.91 4.71
N THR A 102 -10.84 3.57 3.74
CA THR A 102 -12.28 3.80 3.84
C THR A 102 -12.97 2.50 4.24
N ILE A 103 -13.98 2.59 5.10
CA ILE A 103 -14.69 1.43 5.61
C ILE A 103 -16.19 1.60 5.32
N ASP A 104 -16.77 0.64 4.64
CA ASP A 104 -18.22 0.57 4.44
C ASP A 104 -18.92 0.18 5.76
N PRO A 105 -19.73 1.06 6.36
CA PRO A 105 -20.39 0.75 7.64
C PRO A 105 -21.30 -0.48 7.60
N ALA A 106 -21.90 -0.78 6.44
CA ALA A 106 -22.83 -1.90 6.32
C ALA A 106 -22.13 -3.26 6.28
N SER A 107 -20.93 -3.34 5.68
CA SER A 107 -20.18 -4.58 5.51
C SER A 107 -18.91 -4.66 6.35
N GLY A 108 -18.35 -3.53 6.79
CA GLY A 108 -17.03 -3.43 7.41
C GLY A 108 -15.87 -3.68 6.43
N LYS A 109 -16.13 -3.71 5.12
CA LYS A 109 -15.09 -3.85 4.11
C LYS A 109 -14.23 -2.61 4.11
N ALA A 110 -12.94 -2.80 4.35
CA ALA A 110 -11.96 -1.74 4.25
C ALA A 110 -11.32 -1.73 2.84
N GLU A 111 -11.16 -0.52 2.29
CA GLU A 111 -10.47 -0.30 1.03
C GLU A 111 -9.34 0.72 1.26
N PHE A 112 -8.20 0.50 0.59
CA PHE A 112 -7.11 1.48 0.58
C PHE A 112 -7.61 2.79 -0.03
N ALA A 113 -7.36 3.89 0.66
CA ALA A 113 -7.68 5.21 0.16
C ALA A 113 -6.42 5.93 -0.35
N VAL A 114 -5.48 6.22 0.55
CA VAL A 114 -4.26 6.98 0.21
C VAL A 114 -3.20 6.82 1.30
N GLU A 115 -1.92 6.89 0.92
CA GLU A 115 -0.79 6.97 1.86
C GLU A 115 -0.79 8.30 2.62
N THR A 116 -0.41 8.27 3.90
CA THR A 116 -0.31 9.45 4.76
C THR A 116 0.72 9.23 5.89
N LEU A 117 0.81 10.15 6.85
CA LEU A 117 1.65 9.94 8.05
C LEU A 117 1.00 8.98 9.05
N PRO A 118 1.81 8.28 9.91
CA PRO A 118 1.32 7.30 10.89
C PRO A 118 0.64 7.96 12.10
N PHE A 119 -0.57 8.45 11.92
CA PHE A 119 -1.33 9.11 12.97
C PHE A 119 -1.83 8.11 14.02
N TYR A 120 -1.76 8.50 15.29
CA TYR A 120 -2.32 7.75 16.42
C TYR A 120 -3.81 8.03 16.63
N THR A 121 -4.31 9.17 16.16
CA THR A 121 -5.74 9.49 16.18
C THR A 121 -6.20 10.02 14.84
N LEU A 122 -7.47 9.81 14.54
CA LEU A 122 -8.10 10.32 13.32
C LEU A 122 -9.49 10.88 13.67
N SER A 123 -9.77 12.12 13.29
CA SER A 123 -11.05 12.77 13.59
C SER A 123 -11.52 13.63 12.42
N ALA A 124 -12.81 13.59 12.12
CA ALA A 124 -13.45 14.46 11.14
C ALA A 124 -14.27 15.55 11.84
N ASP A 125 -14.09 16.81 11.45
CA ASP A 125 -14.97 17.88 11.88
C ASP A 125 -16.34 17.82 11.13
N ALA A 126 -17.25 18.70 11.50
CA ALA A 126 -18.57 18.76 10.88
C ALA A 126 -18.53 19.11 9.37
N GLY A 127 -17.45 19.68 8.88
CA GLY A 127 -17.21 19.98 7.47
C GLY A 127 -16.53 18.86 6.71
N GLY A 128 -16.12 17.77 7.38
CA GLY A 128 -15.41 16.65 6.78
C GLY A 128 -13.91 16.86 6.61
N GLN A 129 -13.33 17.88 7.26
CA GLN A 129 -11.87 18.02 7.35
C GLN A 129 -11.33 16.97 8.33
N LEU A 130 -10.36 16.16 7.87
CA LEU A 130 -9.69 15.20 8.73
C LEU A 130 -8.55 15.87 9.51
N TYR A 131 -8.42 15.45 10.77
CA TYR A 131 -7.35 15.81 11.68
C TYR A 131 -6.72 14.56 12.25
N GLY A 132 -5.39 14.56 12.38
CA GLY A 132 -4.64 13.49 13.01
C GLY A 132 -3.66 14.03 14.04
N ILE A 133 -3.41 13.26 15.11
CA ILE A 133 -2.37 13.56 16.09
C ILE A 133 -1.23 12.58 15.88
N LEU A 134 -0.01 13.10 15.69
CA LEU A 134 1.22 12.38 15.43
C LEU A 134 2.17 12.51 16.62
N LEU A 135 2.95 11.46 16.88
CA LEU A 135 4.10 11.47 17.79
C LEU A 135 5.32 12.04 17.05
N GLU A 136 5.83 13.16 17.48
CA GLU A 136 7.05 13.76 16.93
C GLU A 136 8.31 13.10 17.50
N ALA A 137 9.44 13.29 16.86
CA ALA A 137 10.71 12.67 17.25
C ALA A 137 11.21 13.07 18.66
N ASP A 138 10.76 14.20 19.18
CA ASP A 138 11.06 14.68 20.54
C ASP A 138 10.10 14.13 21.61
N GLY A 139 9.15 13.29 21.21
CA GLY A 139 8.12 12.71 22.06
C GLY A 139 6.92 13.61 22.32
N GLU A 140 6.85 14.80 21.72
CA GLU A 140 5.70 15.69 21.81
C GLU A 140 4.64 15.28 20.77
N ALA A 141 3.37 15.44 21.12
CA ALA A 141 2.26 15.26 20.19
C ALA A 141 2.05 16.51 19.35
N ALA A 142 1.78 16.35 18.06
CA ALA A 142 1.42 17.45 17.18
C ALA A 142 0.14 17.18 16.41
N LEU A 143 -0.68 18.23 16.22
CA LEU A 143 -1.90 18.18 15.43
C LEU A 143 -1.59 18.50 13.97
N TYR A 144 -2.20 17.74 13.07
CA TYR A 144 -2.15 17.91 11.63
C TYR A 144 -3.55 17.95 11.03
N THR A 145 -3.74 18.69 9.94
CA THR A 145 -4.83 18.46 9.00
C THR A 145 -4.39 17.43 7.95
N VAL A 146 -5.32 16.62 7.50
CA VAL A 146 -5.05 15.55 6.51
C VAL A 146 -5.98 15.73 5.32
N ASN A 147 -5.42 15.77 4.13
CA ASN A 147 -6.19 15.78 2.90
C ASN A 147 -6.61 14.33 2.58
N LYS A 148 -7.89 14.03 2.68
CA LYS A 148 -8.42 12.67 2.49
C LYS A 148 -8.33 12.15 1.05
N LEU A 149 -8.01 12.99 0.06
CA LEU A 149 -7.85 12.60 -1.35
C LEU A 149 -6.38 12.35 -1.72
N THR A 150 -5.46 13.14 -1.15
CA THR A 150 -4.03 13.07 -1.50
C THR A 150 -3.16 12.48 -0.39
N GLY A 151 -3.70 12.31 0.83
CA GLY A 151 -2.94 11.90 2.02
C GLY A 151 -2.01 12.97 2.58
N GLN A 152 -1.89 14.12 1.88
CA GLN A 152 -1.00 15.19 2.33
C GLN A 152 -1.42 15.69 3.71
N ALA A 153 -0.46 15.69 4.63
CA ALA A 153 -0.64 16.18 5.98
C ALA A 153 0.06 17.52 6.17
N VAL A 154 -0.65 18.47 6.79
CA VAL A 154 -0.11 19.80 7.10
C VAL A 154 -0.15 20.02 8.60
N LYS A 155 1.01 20.26 9.21
CA LYS A 155 1.13 20.52 10.64
C LYS A 155 0.39 21.80 11.03
N VAL A 156 -0.55 21.67 11.96
CA VAL A 156 -1.23 22.82 12.59
C VAL A 156 -0.35 23.39 13.71
N GLY A 157 0.15 22.52 14.59
CA GLY A 157 1.06 22.90 15.66
C GLY A 157 1.22 21.83 16.73
N ASN A 158 2.17 22.09 17.62
CA ASN A 158 2.46 21.21 18.76
C ASN A 158 1.38 21.36 19.83
N THR A 159 0.97 20.23 20.41
CA THR A 159 -0.08 20.21 21.46
C THR A 159 0.43 20.71 22.81
N GLY A 160 1.74 20.65 23.06
CA GLY A 160 2.34 20.89 24.36
C GLY A 160 2.25 19.68 25.30
N VAL A 161 1.85 18.52 24.79
CA VAL A 161 1.69 17.28 25.55
C VAL A 161 2.67 16.23 25.03
N LYS A 162 3.42 15.61 25.94
CA LYS A 162 4.25 14.45 25.62
C LYS A 162 3.42 13.17 25.71
N MET A 163 3.46 12.37 24.66
CA MET A 163 2.80 11.08 24.67
C MET A 163 3.53 10.08 25.56
N LEU A 164 2.77 9.27 26.29
CA LEU A 164 3.32 8.12 26.98
C LEU A 164 3.70 7.04 25.95
N THR A 165 4.96 6.57 26.00
CA THR A 165 5.50 5.62 25.05
C THR A 165 6.08 4.39 25.73
N SER A 166 6.08 3.26 25.01
CA SER A 166 6.86 2.06 25.33
C SER A 166 7.60 1.61 24.07
N ASP A 167 8.90 1.37 24.19
CA ASP A 167 9.77 0.93 23.07
C ASP A 167 9.69 1.84 21.81
N GLY A 168 9.47 3.14 22.03
CA GLY A 168 9.38 4.15 20.97
C GLY A 168 7.99 4.30 20.34
N TYR A 169 7.00 3.51 20.75
CA TYR A 169 5.61 3.61 20.27
C TYR A 169 4.71 4.21 21.35
N ALA A 170 3.80 5.11 20.96
CA ALA A 170 2.80 5.61 21.89
C ALA A 170 1.72 4.55 22.16
N TYR A 171 1.15 4.60 23.37
CA TYR A 171 0.00 3.78 23.70
C TYR A 171 -1.23 4.19 22.89
N PHE A 172 -2.20 3.29 22.75
CA PHE A 172 -3.48 3.56 22.11
C PHE A 172 -4.15 4.80 22.71
N GLN A 173 -4.68 5.63 21.86
CA GLN A 173 -5.33 6.89 22.18
C GLN A 173 -6.36 7.20 21.10
N THR A 174 -7.25 8.12 21.34
CA THR A 174 -8.36 8.42 20.44
C THR A 174 -8.79 9.88 20.56
N ALA A 175 -9.34 10.42 19.48
CA ALA A 175 -9.87 11.76 19.47
C ALA A 175 -11.21 11.82 18.71
N ALA A 176 -12.07 12.78 19.08
CA ALA A 176 -13.31 13.02 18.36
C ALA A 176 -13.74 14.49 18.47
N PHE A 177 -14.41 14.95 17.42
CA PHE A 177 -15.15 16.22 17.49
C PHE A 177 -16.48 16.03 18.19
N SER A 178 -16.78 16.92 19.14
CA SER A 178 -18.10 17.01 19.71
C SER A 178 -19.07 17.71 18.74
N ARG A 179 -20.22 17.08 18.49
CA ARG A 179 -21.28 17.66 17.67
C ARG A 179 -22.02 18.82 18.37
N ASN A 180 -21.91 18.88 19.69
CA ASN A 180 -22.59 19.91 20.49
C ASN A 180 -21.87 21.27 20.44
N ASP A 181 -20.54 21.27 20.44
CA ASP A 181 -19.75 22.49 20.51
C ASP A 181 -18.68 22.64 19.41
N GLY A 182 -18.58 21.65 18.50
CA GLY A 182 -17.65 21.65 17.36
C GLY A 182 -16.18 21.58 17.74
N ARG A 183 -15.85 21.17 18.97
CA ARG A 183 -14.49 21.14 19.49
C ARG A 183 -13.88 19.75 19.41
N LEU A 184 -12.57 19.68 19.20
CA LEU A 184 -11.81 18.45 19.21
C LEU A 184 -11.42 18.08 20.64
N TYR A 185 -11.80 16.87 21.04
CA TYR A 185 -11.44 16.25 22.31
C TYR A 185 -10.51 15.07 22.06
N TRP A 186 -9.48 14.93 22.90
CA TRP A 186 -8.44 13.94 22.78
C TRP A 186 -8.24 13.22 24.12
N LEU A 187 -8.33 11.89 24.10
CA LEU A 187 -8.02 11.00 25.21
C LEU A 187 -6.67 10.33 24.97
N THR A 188 -5.72 10.52 25.89
CA THR A 188 -4.39 9.92 25.82
C THR A 188 -3.97 9.38 27.18
N PRO A 189 -3.32 8.20 27.24
CA PRO A 189 -2.77 7.67 28.48
C PRO A 189 -1.69 8.58 29.07
N SER A 190 -1.67 8.63 30.40
CA SER A 190 -0.68 9.35 31.21
C SER A 190 -0.21 8.47 32.37
N ALA A 191 0.80 8.92 33.11
CA ALA A 191 1.29 8.22 34.30
C ALA A 191 0.23 8.08 35.42
N SER A 192 -0.82 8.91 35.42
CA SER A 192 -1.86 8.95 36.43
C SER A 192 -3.20 8.37 36.01
N GLY A 193 -3.36 7.99 34.74
CA GLY A 193 -4.60 7.47 34.17
C GLY A 193 -4.73 7.84 32.71
N THR A 194 -5.94 8.12 32.25
CA THR A 194 -6.21 8.63 30.90
C THR A 194 -6.63 10.10 30.98
N ASP A 195 -5.85 10.97 30.36
CA ASP A 195 -6.10 12.40 30.39
C ASP A 195 -6.98 12.81 29.21
N LEU A 196 -8.00 13.63 29.50
CA LEU A 196 -8.85 14.25 28.50
C LEU A 196 -8.36 15.68 28.24
N TYR A 197 -8.07 15.94 26.98
CA TYR A 197 -7.70 17.27 26.49
C TYR A 197 -8.75 17.81 25.53
N ARG A 198 -8.85 19.13 25.50
CA ARG A 198 -9.46 19.88 24.40
C ARG A 198 -8.35 20.45 23.54
N VAL A 199 -8.39 20.18 22.24
CA VAL A 199 -7.37 20.64 21.28
C VAL A 199 -7.92 21.81 20.46
N ASP A 200 -7.19 22.90 20.40
CA ASP A 200 -7.50 24.04 19.55
C ASP A 200 -7.03 23.74 18.12
N VAL A 201 -7.96 23.57 17.21
CA VAL A 201 -7.67 23.21 15.82
C VAL A 201 -7.04 24.34 14.99
N ALA A 202 -7.03 25.56 15.49
CA ALA A 202 -6.35 26.67 14.83
C ALA A 202 -4.85 26.77 15.18
N THR A 203 -4.45 26.28 16.36
CA THR A 203 -3.09 26.40 16.88
C THR A 203 -2.42 25.06 17.22
N GLY A 204 -3.17 23.99 17.25
CA GLY A 204 -2.73 22.66 17.70
C GLY A 204 -2.65 22.50 19.23
N ARG A 205 -2.76 23.58 20.02
CA ARG A 205 -2.56 23.58 21.49
C ARG A 205 -3.63 22.76 22.21
N ALA A 206 -3.19 21.88 23.10
CA ALA A 206 -4.07 21.11 23.97
C ALA A 206 -4.22 21.76 25.35
N SER A 207 -5.43 21.70 25.90
CA SER A 207 -5.76 22.15 27.26
C SER A 207 -6.36 20.99 28.01
N MET A 208 -5.71 20.58 29.11
CA MET A 208 -6.17 19.48 29.95
C MET A 208 -7.51 19.86 30.63
N LEU A 209 -8.46 18.96 30.64
CA LEU A 209 -9.76 19.13 31.28
C LEU A 209 -9.86 18.30 32.56
N CYS A 210 -9.54 17.01 32.50
CA CYS A 210 -9.54 16.11 33.66
C CYS A 210 -8.73 14.85 33.34
N THR A 211 -8.40 14.08 34.40
CA THR A 211 -7.92 12.70 34.31
C THR A 211 -9.08 11.78 34.64
N LEU A 212 -9.34 10.86 33.74
CA LEU A 212 -10.30 9.77 33.95
C LEU A 212 -9.62 8.64 34.73
N GLU A 213 -10.39 7.60 35.11
CA GLU A 213 -9.85 6.39 35.73
C GLU A 213 -8.75 5.76 34.86
N THR A 214 -7.90 4.90 35.46
CA THR A 214 -6.86 4.17 34.72
C THR A 214 -7.49 3.21 33.71
N LEU A 215 -7.63 3.66 32.49
CA LEU A 215 -8.24 2.96 31.35
C LEU A 215 -7.36 3.11 30.11
N GLU A 216 -7.39 2.14 29.25
CA GLU A 216 -7.04 2.35 27.85
C GLU A 216 -8.33 2.77 27.11
N ALA A 217 -8.34 3.97 26.55
CA ALA A 217 -9.44 4.43 25.73
C ALA A 217 -9.18 4.02 24.28
N LEU A 218 -10.00 3.11 23.77
CA LEU A 218 -9.87 2.55 22.43
C LEU A 218 -10.60 3.36 21.37
N CYS A 219 -11.65 4.07 21.75
CA CYS A 219 -12.35 5.01 20.89
C CYS A 219 -13.08 6.07 21.70
N LEU A 220 -13.21 7.24 21.11
CA LEU A 220 -14.03 8.36 21.59
C LEU A 220 -14.99 8.75 20.48
N PHE A 221 -16.24 8.96 20.80
CA PHE A 221 -17.23 9.46 19.84
C PHE A 221 -18.31 10.27 20.56
N ASP A 222 -18.95 11.14 19.81
CA ASP A 222 -20.11 11.89 20.24
C ASP A 222 -21.37 11.30 19.60
N LEU A 223 -22.40 11.10 20.39
CA LEU A 223 -23.70 10.68 19.87
C LEU A 223 -24.51 11.92 19.47
N PRO A 224 -25.27 11.86 18.35
CA PRO A 224 -26.25 12.89 18.09
C PRO A 224 -27.20 12.96 19.29
N GLY A 225 -27.47 14.18 19.77
CA GLY A 225 -28.50 14.39 20.78
C GLY A 225 -29.83 13.77 20.32
N GLU A 226 -30.66 13.33 21.27
CA GLU A 226 -32.00 12.87 20.92
C GLU A 226 -32.73 14.00 20.19
N VAL A 227 -33.15 13.76 18.96
CA VAL A 227 -33.99 14.68 18.21
C VAL A 227 -35.44 14.49 18.68
N ASP A 228 -36.05 15.54 19.18
CA ASP A 228 -37.47 15.50 19.50
C ASP A 228 -38.27 15.07 18.25
N SER A 229 -39.15 14.10 18.40
CA SER A 229 -39.99 13.59 17.30
C SER A 229 -40.82 14.70 16.63
N ALA A 230 -41.10 15.79 17.32
CA ALA A 230 -41.77 16.98 16.81
C ALA A 230 -40.82 18.02 16.21
N SER A 231 -39.49 17.86 16.31
CA SER A 231 -38.50 18.66 15.56
C SER A 231 -38.63 18.40 14.06
N PRO A 232 -38.13 19.31 13.18
CA PRO A 232 -38.20 19.08 11.73
C PRO A 232 -37.44 17.83 11.30
N ALA A 233 -37.90 17.15 10.25
CA ALA A 233 -37.08 16.21 9.51
C ALA A 233 -35.88 16.95 8.82
N PRO A 234 -34.82 16.27 8.40
CA PRO A 234 -33.73 16.89 7.70
C PRO A 234 -34.17 17.59 6.39
N VAL A 235 -33.42 18.60 5.99
CA VAL A 235 -33.51 19.19 4.64
C VAL A 235 -33.24 18.10 3.61
N SER A 236 -33.97 18.11 2.50
CA SER A 236 -33.87 17.12 1.42
C SER A 236 -33.45 17.75 0.08
N ASP A 237 -33.18 16.89 -0.91
CA ASP A 237 -32.86 17.30 -2.28
C ASP A 237 -31.74 18.34 -2.36
N ILE A 238 -30.76 18.23 -1.43
CA ILE A 238 -29.67 19.18 -1.33
C ILE A 238 -28.61 18.91 -2.40
N VAL A 239 -28.28 19.94 -3.20
CA VAL A 239 -27.25 19.91 -4.23
C VAL A 239 -26.39 21.15 -4.11
N ALA A 240 -25.07 20.97 -4.01
CA ALA A 240 -24.09 22.04 -4.09
C ALA A 240 -23.44 22.04 -5.48
N THR A 241 -23.51 23.17 -6.18
CA THR A 241 -22.93 23.35 -7.50
C THR A 241 -21.92 24.47 -7.48
N ALA A 242 -20.65 24.17 -7.84
CA ALA A 242 -19.63 25.21 -7.96
C ALA A 242 -19.86 26.05 -9.22
N GLU A 243 -19.84 27.37 -9.07
CA GLU A 243 -19.97 28.36 -10.13
C GLU A 243 -18.75 29.32 -10.06
N GLY A 244 -17.60 28.87 -10.57
CA GLY A 244 -16.32 29.55 -10.42
C GLY A 244 -15.83 29.48 -8.97
N MET A 245 -15.74 30.63 -8.30
CA MET A 245 -15.38 30.75 -6.88
C MET A 245 -16.60 30.96 -5.98
N SER A 246 -17.80 30.63 -6.45
CA SER A 246 -19.03 30.63 -5.68
C SER A 246 -19.65 29.25 -5.66
N VAL A 247 -20.48 28.96 -4.66
CA VAL A 247 -21.24 27.72 -4.58
C VAL A 247 -22.72 28.04 -4.51
N ARG A 248 -23.50 27.49 -5.45
CA ARG A 248 -24.96 27.52 -5.38
C ARG A 248 -25.44 26.26 -4.67
N LEU A 249 -26.29 26.45 -3.65
CA LEU A 249 -27.02 25.40 -2.96
C LEU A 249 -28.47 25.43 -3.39
N ASP A 250 -28.98 24.32 -3.92
CA ASP A 250 -30.39 24.07 -4.16
C ASP A 250 -30.85 23.00 -3.17
N PHE A 251 -31.97 23.21 -2.47
CA PHE A 251 -32.46 22.27 -1.46
C PHE A 251 -33.96 22.46 -1.19
N LYS A 252 -34.55 21.49 -0.52
CA LYS A 252 -35.97 21.50 -0.17
C LYS A 252 -36.15 21.46 1.34
N ALA A 253 -36.95 22.39 1.87
CA ALA A 253 -37.34 22.41 3.27
C ALA A 253 -38.13 21.14 3.63
N PRO A 254 -37.99 20.61 4.85
CA PRO A 254 -38.78 19.46 5.27
C PRO A 254 -40.29 19.78 5.31
N SER A 255 -41.12 18.80 4.97
CA SER A 255 -42.57 18.87 5.06
C SER A 255 -43.13 18.04 6.22
N THR A 256 -42.25 17.30 6.91
CA THR A 256 -42.59 16.44 8.03
C THR A 256 -41.69 16.73 9.23
N THR A 257 -42.15 16.32 10.40
CA THR A 257 -41.32 16.23 11.61
C THR A 257 -40.41 15.00 11.55
N ALA A 258 -39.45 14.89 12.48
CA ALA A 258 -38.62 13.71 12.66
C ALA A 258 -39.44 12.46 12.97
N GLY A 259 -40.58 12.59 13.62
CA GLY A 259 -41.55 11.51 13.89
C GLY A 259 -42.43 11.15 12.70
N GLY A 260 -42.34 11.86 11.56
CA GLY A 260 -43.11 11.59 10.35
C GLY A 260 -44.44 12.35 10.24
N ASP A 261 -44.85 13.13 11.24
CA ASP A 261 -46.04 13.95 11.19
C ASP A 261 -45.88 15.14 10.27
N ALA A 262 -47.01 15.71 9.77
CA ALA A 262 -46.96 16.90 8.91
C ALA A 262 -46.39 18.09 9.69
N LEU A 263 -45.40 18.76 9.12
CA LEU A 263 -44.76 19.95 9.72
C LEU A 263 -45.59 21.19 9.40
N ALA A 264 -46.12 21.83 10.46
CA ALA A 264 -46.97 23.00 10.31
C ALA A 264 -46.17 24.31 10.16
N VAL A 265 -45.04 24.44 10.87
CA VAL A 265 -44.23 25.67 10.93
C VAL A 265 -42.75 25.34 11.02
N LEU A 266 -41.95 26.09 10.26
CA LEU A 266 -40.50 26.18 10.40
C LEU A 266 -40.10 27.57 10.88
N SER A 267 -39.30 27.65 11.95
CA SER A 267 -38.69 28.91 12.37
C SER A 267 -37.64 29.38 11.36
N GLY A 268 -36.93 28.42 10.76
CA GLY A 268 -35.95 28.71 9.72
C GLY A 268 -35.16 27.50 9.25
N ILE A 269 -34.20 27.78 8.37
CA ILE A 269 -33.15 26.86 7.94
C ILE A 269 -31.83 27.59 8.10
N GLU A 270 -30.91 27.00 8.82
CA GLU A 270 -29.57 27.53 9.05
C GLU A 270 -28.56 26.79 8.17
N ILE A 271 -27.64 27.54 7.54
CA ILE A 271 -26.61 27.04 6.65
C ILE A 271 -25.26 27.37 7.26
N TYR A 272 -24.44 26.36 7.45
CA TYR A 272 -23.09 26.46 7.98
C TYR A 272 -22.10 26.04 6.89
N ARG A 273 -20.88 26.63 6.85
CA ARG A 273 -19.79 26.26 5.96
C ARG A 273 -18.70 25.54 6.75
N GLY A 274 -18.26 24.39 6.28
CA GLY A 274 -17.21 23.59 6.93
C GLY A 274 -17.57 23.26 8.39
N GLY A 275 -16.59 23.36 9.26
CA GLY A 275 -16.74 23.17 10.72
C GLY A 275 -17.24 24.39 11.48
N ASP A 276 -17.73 25.46 10.80
CA ASP A 276 -18.20 26.67 11.47
C ASP A 276 -19.34 26.36 12.42
N ILE A 277 -19.28 26.93 13.63
CA ILE A 277 -20.34 26.86 14.64
C ILE A 277 -21.37 27.98 14.51
N THR A 278 -21.11 28.96 13.65
CA THR A 278 -22.01 30.08 13.35
C THR A 278 -22.52 29.91 11.91
N ALA A 279 -23.85 30.01 11.74
CA ALA A 279 -24.44 29.96 10.42
C ALA A 279 -23.94 31.09 9.52
N VAL A 280 -23.50 30.75 8.30
CA VAL A 280 -23.10 31.72 7.28
C VAL A 280 -24.31 32.38 6.61
N TYR A 281 -25.45 31.69 6.65
CA TYR A 281 -26.73 32.19 6.17
C TYR A 281 -27.89 31.54 6.90
N SER A 282 -29.01 32.27 7.04
CA SER A 282 -30.25 31.78 7.66
C SER A 282 -31.46 32.22 6.86
N ILE A 283 -32.34 31.28 6.57
CA ILE A 283 -33.67 31.55 6.02
C ILE A 283 -34.66 31.59 7.18
N THR A 284 -35.20 32.75 7.49
CA THR A 284 -36.20 32.94 8.55
C THR A 284 -37.61 32.65 8.02
N ASN A 285 -38.47 32.02 8.84
CA ASN A 285 -39.83 31.65 8.49
C ASN A 285 -39.91 30.81 7.19
N ALA A 286 -39.08 29.79 7.08
CA ALA A 286 -39.09 28.92 5.93
C ALA A 286 -40.46 28.19 5.79
N GLU A 287 -40.94 28.05 4.56
CA GLU A 287 -42.21 27.35 4.28
C GLU A 287 -41.94 25.83 4.18
N PRO A 288 -42.67 24.98 4.95
CA PRO A 288 -42.53 23.54 4.84
C PRO A 288 -42.71 23.03 3.40
N GLY A 289 -41.82 22.13 2.96
CA GLY A 289 -41.86 21.50 1.64
C GLY A 289 -41.46 22.38 0.46
N LYS A 290 -41.12 23.66 0.68
CA LYS A 290 -40.69 24.59 -0.38
C LYS A 290 -39.22 24.39 -0.75
N SER A 291 -38.92 24.55 -2.04
CA SER A 291 -37.54 24.58 -2.54
C SER A 291 -36.92 25.95 -2.39
N TYR A 292 -35.66 25.98 -2.03
CA TYR A 292 -34.85 27.20 -1.83
C TYR A 292 -33.54 27.09 -2.61
N THR A 293 -33.03 28.24 -3.00
CA THR A 293 -31.69 28.41 -3.58
C THR A 293 -30.95 29.50 -2.83
N TRP A 294 -29.69 29.25 -2.50
CA TRP A 294 -28.79 30.25 -1.94
C TRP A 294 -27.42 30.12 -2.58
N THR A 295 -26.73 31.22 -2.80
CA THR A 295 -25.37 31.23 -3.36
C THR A 295 -24.39 31.79 -2.37
N ASP A 296 -23.38 30.99 -2.03
CA ASP A 296 -22.22 31.42 -1.29
C ASP A 296 -21.20 32.06 -2.23
N SER A 297 -21.13 33.40 -2.21
CA SER A 297 -20.16 34.17 -2.99
C SER A 297 -18.79 34.27 -2.32
N GLU A 298 -18.64 33.77 -1.11
CA GLU A 298 -17.41 33.78 -0.30
C GLU A 298 -16.80 32.38 -0.18
N ALA A 299 -17.22 31.45 -1.05
CA ALA A 299 -16.63 30.12 -1.09
C ALA A 299 -15.12 30.20 -1.35
N LYS A 300 -14.37 29.26 -0.76
CA LYS A 300 -12.91 29.23 -0.86
C LYS A 300 -12.48 28.25 -1.96
N ALA A 301 -11.27 28.45 -2.48
CA ALA A 301 -10.65 27.43 -3.32
C ALA A 301 -10.53 26.11 -2.53
N GLY A 302 -10.81 24.99 -3.20
CA GLY A 302 -10.88 23.69 -2.59
C GLY A 302 -12.30 23.24 -2.27
N SER A 303 -12.43 22.24 -1.41
CA SER A 303 -13.71 21.64 -0.99
C SER A 303 -14.47 22.59 -0.06
N ASN A 304 -15.71 22.90 -0.41
CA ASN A 304 -16.64 23.65 0.42
C ASN A 304 -17.80 22.75 0.77
N THR A 305 -17.84 22.30 2.02
CA THR A 305 -18.94 21.50 2.56
C THR A 305 -19.91 22.40 3.30
N TYR A 306 -21.19 22.20 3.05
CA TYR A 306 -22.28 22.93 3.71
C TYR A 306 -23.12 21.95 4.54
N ARG A 307 -23.42 22.37 5.76
CA ARG A 307 -24.30 21.69 6.69
C ARG A 307 -25.58 22.50 6.86
N LEU A 308 -26.73 21.94 6.54
CA LEU A 308 -28.03 22.58 6.63
C LEU A 308 -28.85 21.95 7.75
N VAL A 309 -29.44 22.79 8.59
CA VAL A 309 -30.27 22.40 9.74
C VAL A 309 -31.59 23.15 9.68
N ALA A 310 -32.70 22.43 9.69
CA ALA A 310 -34.03 23.03 9.81
C ALA A 310 -34.41 23.18 11.30
N VAL A 311 -35.06 24.27 11.64
CA VAL A 311 -35.35 24.64 13.03
C VAL A 311 -36.83 24.97 13.24
N ASN A 312 -37.42 24.52 14.34
CA ASN A 312 -38.73 24.95 14.87
C ASN A 312 -38.63 25.22 16.38
N ASP A 313 -39.76 25.41 17.05
CA ASP A 313 -39.85 25.65 18.50
C ASP A 313 -39.56 24.40 19.34
N LYS A 314 -39.44 23.22 18.75
CA LYS A 314 -39.14 21.95 19.41
C LYS A 314 -37.65 21.56 19.30
N GLY A 315 -36.94 22.18 18.37
CA GLY A 315 -35.50 21.93 18.20
C GLY A 315 -35.05 21.94 16.74
N GLU A 316 -33.86 21.41 16.54
CA GLU A 316 -33.18 21.29 15.27
C GLU A 316 -33.42 19.92 14.63
N SER A 317 -33.40 19.89 13.31
CA SER A 317 -33.35 18.63 12.57
C SER A 317 -31.96 17.98 12.69
N LEU A 318 -31.84 16.70 12.34
CA LEU A 318 -30.55 16.17 11.96
C LEU A 318 -30.01 16.97 10.77
N PRO A 319 -28.67 17.17 10.68
CA PRO A 319 -28.06 17.92 9.60
C PRO A 319 -28.13 17.18 8.26
N ALA A 320 -28.25 17.93 7.18
CA ALA A 320 -28.03 17.47 5.82
C ALA A 320 -26.79 18.14 5.24
N TYR A 321 -26.06 17.44 4.39
CA TYR A 321 -24.77 17.91 3.88
C TYR A 321 -24.75 17.94 2.36
N ALA A 322 -24.01 18.90 1.79
CA ALA A 322 -23.62 18.91 0.39
C ALA A 322 -22.24 19.56 0.23
N THR A 323 -21.47 19.08 -0.72
CA THR A 323 -20.10 19.54 -0.96
C THR A 323 -19.93 19.92 -2.42
N ALA A 324 -19.23 21.06 -2.66
CA ALA A 324 -18.76 21.44 -3.98
C ALA A 324 -17.29 21.84 -3.93
N PHE A 325 -16.55 21.55 -4.98
CA PHE A 325 -15.15 21.91 -5.10
C PHE A 325 -15.00 23.13 -6.00
N CYS A 326 -14.34 24.19 -5.50
CA CYS A 326 -14.11 25.44 -6.22
C CYS A 326 -12.65 25.61 -6.59
N GLY A 327 -12.38 26.19 -7.74
CA GLY A 327 -11.02 26.46 -8.22
C GLY A 327 -10.45 25.32 -9.05
N GLU A 328 -9.13 25.26 -9.17
CA GLU A 328 -8.44 24.17 -9.84
C GLU A 328 -8.46 22.91 -8.96
N ASP A 329 -8.67 21.75 -9.60
CA ASP A 329 -8.71 20.46 -8.93
C ASP A 329 -7.30 19.90 -8.74
N TYR A 330 -7.11 19.05 -7.74
CA TYR A 330 -5.94 18.18 -7.64
C TYR A 330 -5.96 17.18 -8.81
N PRO A 331 -4.90 17.09 -9.63
CA PRO A 331 -4.91 16.17 -10.76
C PRO A 331 -4.89 14.71 -10.29
N VAL A 332 -5.54 13.81 -11.03
CA VAL A 332 -5.35 12.37 -10.82
C VAL A 332 -3.92 11.97 -11.20
N ALA A 333 -3.48 10.79 -10.76
CA ALA A 333 -2.16 10.26 -11.09
C ALA A 333 -1.92 10.24 -12.61
N PRO A 334 -0.73 10.63 -13.10
CA PRO A 334 -0.33 10.41 -14.48
C PRO A 334 -0.41 8.92 -14.85
N ALA A 335 -0.91 8.64 -16.05
CA ALA A 335 -1.10 7.27 -16.52
C ALA A 335 0.02 6.82 -17.47
N SER A 336 0.14 5.50 -17.65
CA SER A 336 1.03 4.89 -18.64
C SER A 336 2.49 5.34 -18.49
N LEU A 337 2.97 5.50 -17.24
CA LEU A 337 4.38 5.76 -17.03
C LEU A 337 5.21 4.60 -17.57
N THR A 338 6.20 4.92 -18.38
CA THR A 338 7.21 3.99 -18.89
C THR A 338 8.60 4.51 -18.56
N ALA A 339 9.52 3.58 -18.27
CA ALA A 339 10.93 3.87 -18.13
C ALA A 339 11.70 2.99 -19.14
N THR A 340 12.48 3.60 -20.00
CA THR A 340 13.29 2.91 -21.02
C THR A 340 14.71 3.46 -21.00
N THR A 341 15.66 2.72 -21.55
CA THR A 341 17.02 3.23 -21.74
C THR A 341 17.05 4.14 -22.96
N GLY A 342 17.37 5.41 -22.77
CA GLY A 342 17.51 6.38 -23.86
C GLY A 342 18.78 6.15 -24.68
N ASP A 343 18.89 6.84 -25.81
CA ASP A 343 20.06 6.73 -26.73
C ASP A 343 21.41 7.09 -26.06
N ASN A 344 21.35 7.89 -25.01
CA ASN A 344 22.52 8.29 -24.19
C ASN A 344 22.83 7.31 -23.06
N GLY A 345 22.07 6.19 -22.93
CA GLY A 345 22.20 5.18 -21.90
C GLY A 345 21.47 5.50 -20.58
N TYR A 346 20.99 6.73 -20.38
CA TYR A 346 20.25 7.13 -19.18
C TYR A 346 18.77 6.75 -19.27
N PRO A 347 18.08 6.59 -18.12
CA PRO A 347 16.64 6.36 -18.11
C PRO A 347 15.86 7.49 -18.77
N LEU A 348 15.00 7.13 -19.70
CA LEU A 348 14.04 8.02 -20.34
C LEU A 348 12.65 7.63 -19.87
N LEU A 349 11.99 8.55 -19.18
CA LEU A 349 10.62 8.43 -18.70
C LEU A 349 9.65 9.04 -19.70
N SER A 350 8.45 8.46 -19.82
CA SER A 350 7.35 9.02 -20.60
C SER A 350 6.03 8.64 -19.94
N TRP A 351 5.07 9.57 -19.93
CA TRP A 351 3.75 9.37 -19.31
C TRP A 351 2.64 10.10 -20.03
N SER A 352 1.39 9.78 -19.70
CA SER A 352 0.20 10.48 -20.18
C SER A 352 -0.26 11.50 -19.16
N ALA A 353 -0.48 12.73 -19.61
CA ALA A 353 -0.98 13.82 -18.77
C ALA A 353 -2.43 13.52 -18.30
N PRO A 354 -2.78 13.75 -17.04
CA PRO A 354 -4.16 13.67 -16.59
C PRO A 354 -5.00 14.81 -17.19
N THR A 355 -6.26 14.51 -17.47
CA THR A 355 -7.28 15.46 -17.96
C THR A 355 -8.40 15.68 -16.97
N LYS A 356 -8.37 14.96 -15.84
CA LYS A 356 -9.33 15.04 -14.75
C LYS A 356 -8.62 15.21 -13.42
N GLY A 357 -9.32 15.84 -12.50
CA GLY A 357 -8.91 15.94 -11.10
C GLY A 357 -9.62 14.92 -10.20
N LEU A 358 -9.18 14.84 -8.96
CA LEU A 358 -9.70 13.92 -7.94
C LEU A 358 -11.16 14.19 -7.57
N ASN A 359 -11.62 15.44 -7.74
CA ASN A 359 -13.02 15.83 -7.55
C ASN A 359 -13.84 15.77 -8.86
N GLY A 360 -13.25 15.22 -9.93
CA GLY A 360 -13.92 15.02 -11.22
C GLY A 360 -13.95 16.23 -12.15
N LEU A 361 -13.37 17.37 -11.74
CA LEU A 361 -13.29 18.55 -12.60
C LEU A 361 -12.26 18.34 -13.72
N ASP A 362 -12.43 19.08 -14.80
CA ASP A 362 -11.48 19.07 -15.91
C ASP A 362 -10.18 19.77 -15.50
N VAL A 363 -9.07 19.13 -15.82
CA VAL A 363 -7.72 19.67 -15.64
C VAL A 363 -7.13 19.96 -17.02
N ASP A 364 -6.60 21.15 -17.21
CA ASP A 364 -5.95 21.55 -18.46
C ASP A 364 -4.51 21.01 -18.49
N PRO A 365 -4.20 20.01 -19.35
CA PRO A 365 -2.86 19.44 -19.42
C PRO A 365 -1.75 20.45 -19.73
N ALA A 366 -2.08 21.56 -20.40
CA ALA A 366 -1.12 22.60 -20.76
C ALA A 366 -0.64 23.44 -19.55
N LYS A 367 -1.37 23.37 -18.44
CA LYS A 367 -1.05 24.09 -17.20
C LYS A 367 -0.38 23.20 -16.14
N LEU A 368 -0.27 21.89 -16.40
CA LEU A 368 0.34 20.96 -15.48
C LEU A 368 1.87 21.15 -15.42
N SER A 369 2.39 20.95 -14.23
CA SER A 369 3.77 20.59 -14.03
C SER A 369 3.85 19.24 -13.32
N TYR A 370 5.03 18.62 -13.33
CA TYR A 370 5.23 17.28 -12.79
C TYR A 370 6.40 17.28 -11.82
N ASN A 371 6.27 16.46 -10.78
CA ASN A 371 7.36 16.06 -9.90
C ASN A 371 7.77 14.64 -10.25
N ILE A 372 9.08 14.40 -10.27
CA ILE A 372 9.67 13.11 -10.64
C ILE A 372 10.37 12.55 -9.41
N TYR A 373 10.04 11.32 -9.07
CA TYR A 373 10.62 10.59 -7.95
C TYR A 373 11.38 9.39 -8.47
N ARG A 374 12.49 9.08 -7.83
CA ARG A 374 13.32 7.92 -8.09
C ARG A 374 13.49 7.13 -6.80
N ASP A 375 13.25 5.83 -6.85
CA ASP A 375 13.55 4.90 -5.77
C ASP A 375 14.66 3.94 -6.21
N VAL A 376 15.74 3.93 -5.44
CA VAL A 376 16.83 2.98 -5.60
C VAL A 376 17.02 2.25 -4.28
N PHE A 377 16.77 0.94 -4.29
CA PHE A 377 16.87 0.07 -3.10
C PHE A 377 15.98 0.48 -1.91
N GLY A 378 14.75 0.95 -2.17
CA GLY A 378 13.80 1.35 -1.13
C GLY A 378 14.07 2.74 -0.55
N SER A 379 14.91 3.53 -1.20
CA SER A 379 15.14 4.94 -0.84
C SER A 379 14.58 5.84 -1.94
N GLU A 380 13.39 6.38 -1.69
CA GLU A 380 12.74 7.30 -2.61
C GLU A 380 13.31 8.71 -2.49
N GLU A 381 13.60 9.34 -3.61
CA GLU A 381 14.13 10.69 -3.74
C GLU A 381 13.33 11.50 -4.77
N LEU A 382 12.99 12.74 -4.44
CA LEU A 382 12.44 13.71 -5.37
C LEU A 382 13.58 14.29 -6.23
N ILE A 383 13.69 13.88 -7.49
CA ILE A 383 14.83 14.24 -8.36
C ILE A 383 14.54 15.43 -9.28
N ALA A 384 13.29 15.74 -9.55
CA ALA A 384 12.92 16.92 -10.33
C ALA A 384 11.55 17.46 -9.94
N THR A 385 11.40 18.80 -10.02
CA THR A 385 10.14 19.50 -9.78
C THR A 385 9.84 20.47 -10.92
N GLY A 386 8.55 20.76 -11.14
CA GLY A 386 8.13 21.75 -12.12
C GLY A 386 8.43 21.36 -13.58
N VAL A 387 8.57 20.08 -13.89
CA VAL A 387 8.72 19.59 -15.27
C VAL A 387 7.43 19.84 -16.02
N THR A 388 7.47 20.50 -17.19
CA THR A 388 6.26 20.81 -17.98
C THR A 388 6.06 19.87 -19.17
N ALA A 389 7.07 19.09 -19.53
CA ALA A 389 6.98 18.04 -20.55
C ALA A 389 6.44 16.75 -19.96
N THR A 390 5.86 15.88 -20.79
CA THR A 390 5.40 14.53 -20.41
C THR A 390 6.49 13.47 -20.63
N ASN A 391 7.74 13.88 -20.53
CA ASN A 391 8.92 13.02 -20.55
C ASN A 391 10.04 13.66 -19.71
N TYR A 392 10.96 12.82 -19.23
CA TYR A 392 12.10 13.25 -18.44
C TYR A 392 13.25 12.27 -18.61
N THR A 393 14.48 12.77 -18.72
CA THR A 393 15.68 11.93 -18.72
C THR A 393 16.42 12.13 -17.39
N ASP A 394 16.63 11.04 -16.65
CA ASP A 394 17.41 11.07 -15.41
C ASP A 394 18.92 11.01 -15.72
N ALA A 395 19.48 12.17 -16.03
CA ALA A 395 20.90 12.29 -16.38
C ALA A 395 21.84 12.32 -15.16
N ASP A 396 21.30 12.42 -13.96
CA ASP A 396 22.06 12.50 -12.70
C ASP A 396 22.23 11.13 -12.02
N LEU A 397 21.64 10.06 -12.60
CA LEU A 397 21.80 8.71 -12.08
C LEU A 397 23.25 8.24 -12.19
N ASP A 398 23.79 7.63 -11.13
CA ASP A 398 25.10 6.97 -11.15
C ASP A 398 25.08 5.73 -12.06
N MET A 399 25.68 5.86 -13.24
CA MET A 399 25.79 4.81 -14.25
C MET A 399 27.06 3.96 -14.09
N SER A 400 27.85 4.13 -13.04
CA SER A 400 29.10 3.38 -12.82
C SER A 400 28.88 1.93 -12.41
N ARG A 401 27.70 1.64 -11.86
CA ARG A 401 27.24 0.31 -11.46
C ARG A 401 25.85 0.01 -12.00
N GLN A 402 25.52 -1.25 -12.11
CA GLN A 402 24.16 -1.64 -12.51
C GLN A 402 23.17 -1.35 -11.37
N ALA A 403 22.02 -0.81 -11.73
CA ALA A 403 20.89 -0.57 -10.87
C ALA A 403 19.56 -0.83 -11.60
N TYR A 404 18.48 -0.94 -10.85
CA TYR A 404 17.11 -0.97 -11.36
C TYR A 404 16.28 0.07 -10.61
N PRO A 405 16.43 1.36 -10.93
CA PRO A 405 15.65 2.40 -10.32
C PRO A 405 14.17 2.27 -10.71
N TYR A 406 13.28 2.42 -9.73
CA TYR A 406 11.86 2.66 -9.96
C TYR A 406 11.59 4.16 -9.98
N TYR A 407 10.71 4.58 -10.87
CA TYR A 407 10.30 5.97 -11.02
C TYR A 407 8.81 6.11 -10.79
N TYR A 408 8.44 7.25 -10.21
CA TYR A 408 7.05 7.68 -10.05
C TYR A 408 6.93 9.10 -10.53
N VAL A 409 5.77 9.47 -11.03
CA VAL A 409 5.47 10.82 -11.49
C VAL A 409 4.16 11.27 -10.88
N SER A 410 4.15 12.46 -10.29
CA SER A 410 2.92 13.15 -9.88
C SER A 410 2.70 14.38 -10.74
N ALA A 411 1.44 14.75 -10.94
CA ALA A 411 1.06 16.00 -11.60
C ALA A 411 0.71 17.06 -10.55
N VAL A 412 0.94 18.32 -10.88
CA VAL A 412 0.76 19.46 -9.97
C VAL A 412 -0.05 20.55 -10.67
N THR A 413 -1.08 21.05 -9.98
CA THR A 413 -1.85 22.27 -10.31
C THR A 413 -1.66 23.34 -9.25
N SER A 414 -2.36 24.47 -9.35
CA SER A 414 -2.40 25.49 -8.28
C SER A 414 -3.12 24.98 -7.02
N ALA A 415 -3.95 23.95 -7.11
CA ALA A 415 -4.57 23.29 -5.96
C ALA A 415 -3.56 22.49 -5.14
N GLY A 416 -2.53 21.99 -5.80
CA GLY A 416 -1.47 21.19 -5.19
C GLY A 416 -1.07 19.98 -6.06
N GLU A 417 -0.28 19.11 -5.44
CA GLU A 417 0.21 17.88 -6.03
C GLU A 417 -0.84 16.76 -5.90
N GLY A 418 -1.07 16.04 -7.00
CA GLY A 418 -1.90 14.84 -7.05
C GLY A 418 -1.13 13.58 -6.66
N PRO A 419 -1.80 12.41 -6.65
CA PRO A 419 -1.16 11.13 -6.38
C PRO A 419 -0.07 10.79 -7.40
N LYS A 420 0.88 9.98 -6.96
CA LYS A 420 1.92 9.41 -7.84
C LYS A 420 1.33 8.36 -8.77
N SER A 421 1.95 8.21 -9.94
CA SER A 421 1.67 7.11 -10.87
C SER A 421 2.03 5.76 -10.27
N LEU A 422 1.58 4.68 -10.92
CA LEU A 422 2.21 3.38 -10.72
C LEU A 422 3.70 3.46 -11.10
N PRO A 423 4.57 2.66 -10.45
CA PRO A 423 5.99 2.67 -10.73
C PRO A 423 6.33 2.13 -12.13
N ALA A 424 7.39 2.66 -12.71
CA ALA A 424 8.05 2.07 -13.88
C ALA A 424 9.55 2.00 -13.62
N GLY A 425 10.19 0.89 -13.98
CA GLY A 425 11.62 0.70 -13.78
C GLY A 425 12.32 0.28 -15.06
N THR A 426 13.64 0.47 -15.10
CA THR A 426 14.50 0.00 -16.19
C THR A 426 15.89 -0.33 -15.68
N HIS A 427 16.54 -1.33 -16.28
CA HIS A 427 17.95 -1.59 -15.99
C HIS A 427 18.85 -0.45 -16.47
N THR A 428 19.83 -0.11 -15.66
CA THR A 428 20.78 0.98 -15.92
C THR A 428 22.19 0.55 -15.55
N GLY A 429 23.20 1.22 -16.12
CA GLY A 429 24.59 0.88 -15.90
C GLY A 429 25.07 -0.36 -16.66
N PRO A 430 26.33 -0.78 -16.46
CA PRO A 430 26.94 -1.85 -17.23
C PRO A 430 26.40 -3.23 -16.80
N ALA A 431 26.21 -4.13 -17.78
CA ALA A 431 25.91 -5.53 -17.50
C ALA A 431 27.07 -6.19 -16.72
N TYR A 432 26.75 -7.10 -15.82
CA TYR A 432 27.74 -7.87 -15.08
C TYR A 432 28.48 -8.84 -15.99
N LYS A 433 29.81 -8.80 -15.92
CA LYS A 433 30.66 -9.81 -16.57
C LYS A 433 30.79 -11.04 -15.70
N LEU A 434 31.05 -12.20 -16.34
CA LEU A 434 31.27 -13.45 -15.62
C LEU A 434 32.68 -13.52 -15.00
N PRO A 435 32.84 -14.15 -13.83
CA PRO A 435 31.80 -14.81 -13.07
C PRO A 435 30.86 -13.83 -12.38
N PHE A 436 29.56 -14.14 -12.34
CA PHE A 436 28.58 -13.50 -11.48
C PHE A 436 28.20 -14.48 -10.36
N GLU A 437 28.27 -14.04 -9.12
CA GLU A 437 27.99 -14.87 -7.94
C GLU A 437 27.10 -14.11 -6.97
N GLU A 438 26.02 -14.75 -6.52
CA GLU A 438 25.12 -14.22 -5.50
C GLU A 438 24.82 -15.30 -4.46
N ALA A 439 25.23 -15.06 -3.25
CA ALA A 439 25.01 -15.93 -2.10
C ALA A 439 24.31 -15.17 -0.95
N PHE A 440 23.78 -13.99 -1.22
CA PHE A 440 23.05 -13.14 -0.27
C PHE A 440 23.77 -12.99 1.08
N THR A 441 25.09 -12.84 1.04
CA THR A 441 25.95 -12.82 2.24
C THR A 441 25.69 -11.64 3.16
N GLU A 442 25.23 -10.53 2.61
CA GLU A 442 24.89 -9.29 3.35
C GLU A 442 23.40 -9.24 3.75
N GLY A 443 22.63 -10.29 3.42
CA GLY A 443 21.19 -10.34 3.66
C GLY A 443 20.39 -9.62 2.57
N ALA A 444 19.25 -9.05 2.93
CA ALA A 444 18.42 -8.26 2.06
C ALA A 444 18.58 -6.75 2.40
N PRO A 445 18.61 -5.83 1.40
CA PRO A 445 18.58 -6.13 -0.01
C PRO A 445 19.93 -6.69 -0.52
N ALA A 446 19.87 -7.53 -1.57
CA ALA A 446 21.08 -7.95 -2.27
C ALA A 446 21.80 -6.74 -2.89
N THR A 447 23.13 -6.81 -2.97
CA THR A 447 23.92 -5.72 -3.58
C THR A 447 23.69 -5.57 -5.09
N ALA A 448 23.25 -6.64 -5.75
CA ALA A 448 22.89 -6.66 -7.16
C ALA A 448 21.39 -6.36 -7.37
N PRO A 449 21.01 -5.68 -8.47
CA PRO A 449 19.63 -5.27 -8.73
C PRO A 449 18.77 -6.44 -9.25
N TRP A 450 18.35 -7.32 -8.36
CA TRP A 450 17.35 -8.34 -8.63
C TRP A 450 15.97 -7.67 -8.83
N THR A 451 15.18 -8.17 -9.77
CA THR A 451 13.84 -7.67 -10.05
C THR A 451 12.81 -8.78 -9.93
N MET A 452 11.58 -8.43 -9.54
CA MET A 452 10.48 -9.37 -9.41
C MET A 452 9.34 -9.02 -10.37
N GLN A 453 8.76 -10.03 -11.00
CA GLN A 453 7.58 -9.94 -11.84
C GLN A 453 6.48 -10.83 -11.23
N SER A 454 5.38 -10.23 -10.79
CA SER A 454 4.17 -10.99 -10.46
C SER A 454 3.46 -11.34 -11.75
N LEU A 455 3.24 -12.62 -12.02
CA LEU A 455 2.72 -13.12 -13.30
C LEU A 455 1.25 -13.54 -13.19
N ALA A 456 0.89 -14.21 -12.11
CA ALA A 456 -0.49 -14.64 -11.86
C ALA A 456 -0.81 -14.70 -10.35
N LEU A 457 -2.07 -14.40 -10.02
CA LEU A 457 -2.69 -14.60 -8.70
C LEU A 457 -1.87 -14.11 -7.49
N GLY A 458 -1.06 -13.05 -7.68
CA GLY A 458 -0.29 -12.43 -6.61
C GLY A 458 0.92 -13.25 -6.12
N GLY A 459 1.44 -14.16 -6.95
CA GLY A 459 2.70 -14.87 -6.65
C GLY A 459 3.83 -13.90 -6.33
N ALA A 460 4.70 -14.25 -5.39
CA ALA A 460 5.80 -13.39 -4.94
C ALA A 460 7.06 -14.17 -4.55
N TRP A 461 8.21 -13.60 -4.87
CA TRP A 461 9.52 -13.97 -4.34
C TRP A 461 9.96 -12.97 -3.28
N GLU A 462 10.72 -13.43 -2.31
CA GLU A 462 11.41 -12.57 -1.35
C GLU A 462 12.85 -13.03 -1.14
N ILE A 463 13.70 -12.14 -0.63
CA ILE A 463 15.00 -12.49 -0.08
C ILE A 463 14.83 -12.61 1.42
N GLY A 464 14.91 -13.84 1.94
CA GLY A 464 14.60 -14.17 3.32
C GLY A 464 15.64 -15.05 4.00
N ILE A 465 15.55 -15.15 5.33
CA ILE A 465 16.50 -15.91 6.15
C ILE A 465 15.96 -17.30 6.56
N VAL A 466 14.65 -17.51 6.42
CA VAL A 466 13.99 -18.78 6.75
C VAL A 466 12.72 -18.93 5.91
N SER A 467 12.52 -20.10 5.31
CA SER A 467 11.25 -20.48 4.69
C SER A 467 10.30 -21.11 5.70
N ASN A 468 9.00 -21.03 5.47
CA ASN A 468 7.98 -21.57 6.38
C ASN A 468 7.74 -23.07 6.16
N ALA A 469 7.65 -23.49 4.92
CA ALA A 469 7.46 -24.89 4.54
C ALA A 469 8.06 -25.13 3.14
N PRO A 470 9.13 -25.90 3.00
CA PRO A 470 9.86 -26.54 4.08
C PRO A 470 10.61 -25.54 4.97
N GLY A 471 10.63 -25.75 6.27
CA GLY A 471 11.40 -24.93 7.20
C GLY A 471 12.90 -25.14 7.00
N THR A 472 13.54 -24.27 6.23
CA THR A 472 14.99 -24.30 6.02
C THR A 472 15.58 -22.91 6.09
N GLY A 473 16.88 -22.83 6.40
CA GLY A 473 17.69 -21.62 6.27
C GLY A 473 18.55 -21.64 5.01
N PRO A 474 19.35 -20.58 4.77
CA PRO A 474 20.22 -20.47 3.61
C PRO A 474 21.20 -21.66 3.47
N TYR A 475 21.51 -22.03 2.23
CA TYR A 475 22.57 -22.97 1.93
C TYR A 475 23.95 -22.37 2.29
N THR A 476 24.11 -21.08 1.94
CA THR A 476 25.28 -20.28 2.29
C THR A 476 24.88 -18.83 2.51
N GLY A 477 25.76 -18.00 3.07
CA GLY A 477 25.46 -16.60 3.29
C GLY A 477 24.46 -16.34 4.42
N ALA A 478 23.76 -15.21 4.33
CA ALA A 478 22.84 -14.72 5.36
C ALA A 478 21.35 -14.81 4.96
N ALA A 479 21.06 -14.93 3.67
CA ALA A 479 19.70 -15.01 3.13
C ALA A 479 19.66 -15.89 1.88
N MET A 480 18.47 -16.14 1.34
CA MET A 480 18.20 -16.96 0.18
C MET A 480 16.94 -16.45 -0.55
N LEU A 481 16.72 -16.86 -1.78
CA LEU A 481 15.48 -16.60 -2.50
C LEU A 481 14.37 -17.55 -2.05
N ILE A 482 13.20 -17.02 -1.75
CA ILE A 482 12.02 -17.79 -1.32
C ILE A 482 10.83 -17.39 -2.18
N PHE A 483 10.28 -18.31 -2.96
CA PHE A 483 8.96 -18.15 -3.55
C PHE A 483 7.92 -18.60 -2.54
N LYS A 484 6.97 -17.72 -2.24
CA LYS A 484 5.90 -18.03 -1.29
C LYS A 484 4.88 -18.96 -1.92
N GLY A 485 4.80 -20.18 -1.45
CA GLY A 485 3.85 -21.20 -1.92
C GLY A 485 2.94 -21.76 -0.82
N PHE A 486 3.29 -21.54 0.46
CA PHE A 486 2.65 -22.25 1.58
C PHE A 486 1.47 -21.54 2.21
N VAL A 487 1.61 -20.29 2.68
CA VAL A 487 0.56 -19.62 3.48
C VAL A 487 -0.13 -18.51 2.69
N GLY A 488 -1.44 -18.66 2.50
CA GLY A 488 -2.28 -17.61 1.91
C GLY A 488 -2.07 -17.40 0.41
N VAL A 489 -1.41 -18.36 -0.25
CA VAL A 489 -1.14 -18.33 -1.70
C VAL A 489 -2.11 -19.25 -2.41
N ALA A 490 -2.67 -18.80 -3.52
CA ALA A 490 -3.58 -19.59 -4.33
C ALA A 490 -2.82 -20.60 -5.20
N GLU A 491 -3.46 -21.73 -5.50
CA GLU A 491 -3.01 -22.62 -6.56
C GLU A 491 -2.97 -21.88 -7.89
N GLY A 492 -1.88 -22.02 -8.64
CA GLY A 492 -1.63 -21.27 -9.87
C GLY A 492 -1.12 -19.85 -9.67
N ALA A 493 -0.74 -19.45 -8.45
CA ALA A 493 -0.02 -18.20 -8.26
C ALA A 493 1.39 -18.31 -8.85
N GLU A 494 1.80 -17.30 -9.61
CA GLU A 494 3.07 -17.30 -10.34
C GLU A 494 3.84 -16.00 -10.14
N ALA A 495 5.15 -16.12 -9.96
CA ALA A 495 6.07 -14.99 -10.00
C ALA A 495 7.43 -15.40 -10.51
N ARG A 496 8.11 -14.47 -11.16
CA ARG A 496 9.49 -14.64 -11.61
C ARG A 496 10.39 -13.68 -10.88
N ILE A 497 11.48 -14.18 -10.27
CA ILE A 497 12.59 -13.34 -9.82
C ILE A 497 13.70 -13.41 -10.87
N VAL A 498 14.26 -12.25 -11.21
CA VAL A 498 15.14 -12.08 -12.36
C VAL A 498 16.49 -11.56 -11.89
N THR A 499 17.56 -12.18 -12.38
CA THR A 499 18.92 -11.72 -12.12
C THR A 499 19.14 -10.31 -12.67
N PRO A 500 20.18 -9.61 -12.21
CA PRO A 500 20.77 -8.51 -12.96
C PRO A 500 21.07 -8.88 -14.40
N VAL A 501 21.27 -7.89 -15.25
CA VAL A 501 21.68 -8.09 -16.65
C VAL A 501 23.12 -8.58 -16.68
N LEU A 502 23.36 -9.67 -17.39
CA LEU A 502 24.65 -10.34 -17.54
C LEU A 502 25.20 -10.17 -18.97
N ASP A 503 26.51 -10.10 -19.09
CA ASP A 503 27.22 -10.01 -20.38
C ASP A 503 27.97 -11.33 -20.65
N PHE A 504 27.54 -12.05 -21.68
CA PHE A 504 28.12 -13.32 -22.11
C PHE A 504 29.02 -13.16 -23.36
N GLU A 505 29.44 -11.92 -23.66
CA GLU A 505 30.35 -11.69 -24.81
C GLU A 505 31.68 -12.41 -24.65
N GLY A 506 32.01 -13.27 -25.62
CA GLY A 506 33.27 -13.98 -25.66
C GLY A 506 33.44 -15.14 -24.69
N VAL A 507 32.37 -15.59 -24.04
CA VAL A 507 32.41 -16.68 -23.06
C VAL A 507 31.36 -17.77 -23.37
N SER A 508 31.60 -19.00 -22.89
CA SER A 508 30.63 -20.10 -22.83
C SER A 508 30.03 -20.14 -21.42
N PRO A 509 28.82 -19.59 -21.21
CA PRO A 509 28.26 -19.42 -19.88
C PRO A 509 27.66 -20.71 -19.35
N GLU A 510 27.72 -20.90 -18.02
CA GLU A 510 27.12 -22.01 -17.30
C GLU A 510 26.50 -21.50 -15.99
N LEU A 511 25.24 -21.86 -15.75
CA LEU A 511 24.49 -21.51 -14.54
C LEU A 511 24.62 -22.63 -13.52
N HIS A 512 24.92 -22.27 -12.27
CA HIS A 512 24.90 -23.13 -11.08
C HIS A 512 24.03 -22.50 -10.02
N PHE A 513 23.24 -23.29 -9.30
CA PHE A 513 22.52 -22.84 -8.11
C PHE A 513 22.13 -24.04 -7.25
N HIS A 514 21.79 -23.77 -5.99
CA HIS A 514 21.25 -24.77 -5.08
C HIS A 514 19.74 -24.56 -4.96
N PHE A 515 18.99 -25.67 -5.10
CA PHE A 515 17.54 -25.73 -4.90
C PHE A 515 17.22 -26.69 -3.77
N PHE A 516 16.35 -26.28 -2.84
CA PHE A 516 15.99 -27.09 -1.69
C PHE A 516 14.80 -27.98 -2.00
N HIS A 517 14.98 -29.27 -1.83
CA HIS A 517 13.93 -30.26 -1.93
C HIS A 517 13.50 -30.73 -0.54
N ALA A 518 12.21 -31.06 -0.39
CA ALA A 518 11.70 -31.63 0.84
C ALA A 518 10.84 -32.86 0.58
N ASP A 519 10.88 -33.79 1.55
CA ASP A 519 10.02 -34.96 1.65
C ASP A 519 9.11 -34.76 2.87
N PHE A 520 7.80 -34.70 2.65
CA PHE A 520 6.79 -34.59 3.69
C PHE A 520 5.97 -35.88 3.86
N GLY A 521 6.43 -36.98 3.27
CA GLY A 521 5.76 -38.28 3.28
C GLY A 521 4.65 -38.40 2.24
N ASP A 522 4.08 -39.60 2.14
CA ASP A 522 3.17 -39.97 1.05
C ASP A 522 1.83 -39.22 1.01
N ASP A 523 1.47 -38.50 2.09
CA ASP A 523 0.17 -37.85 2.25
C ASP A 523 0.17 -36.35 1.90
N MET A 524 1.32 -35.74 1.61
CA MET A 524 1.46 -34.31 1.32
C MET A 524 2.37 -34.04 0.12
N HIS A 525 1.93 -34.45 -1.05
CA HIS A 525 2.59 -34.16 -2.32
C HIS A 525 1.94 -32.94 -2.95
N PHE A 526 2.73 -31.91 -3.16
CA PHE A 526 2.32 -30.73 -3.89
C PHE A 526 3.21 -30.57 -5.12
N ASP A 527 2.62 -30.15 -6.22
CA ASP A 527 3.31 -29.98 -7.51
C ASP A 527 3.90 -28.55 -7.66
N ASP A 528 4.24 -27.91 -6.52
CA ASP A 528 4.97 -26.64 -6.56
C ASP A 528 6.30 -26.84 -7.28
N HIS A 529 6.55 -26.03 -8.31
CA HIS A 529 7.73 -26.19 -9.14
C HIS A 529 8.28 -24.85 -9.64
N MET A 530 9.48 -24.89 -10.16
CA MET A 530 10.21 -23.74 -10.66
C MET A 530 10.74 -24.02 -12.06
N LEU A 531 10.41 -23.12 -13.01
CA LEU A 531 11.07 -23.07 -14.29
C LEU A 531 12.28 -22.13 -14.20
N VAL A 532 13.40 -22.54 -14.80
CA VAL A 532 14.51 -21.61 -15.03
C VAL A 532 14.48 -21.18 -16.49
N GLU A 533 14.47 -19.87 -16.69
CA GLU A 533 14.20 -19.25 -17.98
C GLU A 533 15.27 -18.20 -18.31
N VAL A 534 15.44 -17.86 -19.59
CA VAL A 534 16.40 -16.86 -20.05
C VAL A 534 15.72 -15.87 -20.98
N SER A 535 15.94 -14.59 -20.74
CA SER A 535 15.59 -13.46 -21.63
C SER A 535 16.87 -12.82 -22.20
N VAL A 536 16.80 -12.42 -23.45
CA VAL A 536 17.89 -11.71 -24.14
C VAL A 536 17.34 -10.39 -24.68
N ASP A 537 18.07 -9.30 -24.47
CA ASP A 537 17.73 -7.95 -24.93
C ASP A 537 16.32 -7.48 -24.50
N GLY A 538 15.86 -7.93 -23.32
CA GLY A 538 14.51 -7.62 -22.80
C GLY A 538 13.36 -8.31 -23.53
N GLY A 539 13.64 -9.33 -24.34
CA GLY A 539 12.63 -10.17 -25.00
C GLY A 539 11.94 -11.14 -24.03
N ASP A 540 11.06 -11.98 -24.58
CA ASP A 540 10.33 -12.98 -23.81
C ASP A 540 11.28 -13.95 -23.11
N PHE A 541 10.89 -14.44 -21.95
CA PHE A 541 11.60 -15.48 -21.24
C PHE A 541 11.35 -16.85 -21.87
N GLU A 542 12.42 -17.58 -22.18
CA GLU A 542 12.38 -18.92 -22.74
C GLU A 542 12.90 -19.93 -21.71
N PRO A 543 12.14 -21.02 -21.42
CA PRO A 543 12.58 -22.05 -20.49
C PRO A 543 13.87 -22.75 -20.95
N ILE A 544 14.76 -23.02 -20.02
CA ILE A 544 15.94 -23.87 -20.26
C ILE A 544 15.48 -25.33 -20.31
N PRO A 545 15.80 -26.10 -21.34
CA PRO A 545 15.42 -27.50 -21.42
C PRO A 545 15.89 -28.33 -20.21
N GLY A 546 14.96 -29.00 -19.54
CA GLY A 546 15.23 -29.83 -18.36
C GLY A 546 15.36 -29.04 -17.05
N ALA A 547 15.07 -27.75 -17.06
CA ALA A 547 15.09 -26.88 -15.87
C ALA A 547 13.68 -26.60 -15.32
N ASP A 548 12.81 -27.59 -15.35
CA ASP A 548 11.53 -27.64 -14.64
C ASP A 548 11.74 -28.50 -13.37
N LEU A 549 11.81 -27.82 -12.22
CA LEU A 549 12.29 -28.41 -10.97
C LEU A 549 11.17 -28.43 -9.93
N TYR A 550 10.72 -29.62 -9.58
CA TYR A 550 9.71 -29.85 -8.57
C TYR A 550 10.31 -29.78 -7.17
N GLN A 551 9.61 -29.12 -6.26
CA GLN A 551 10.04 -28.99 -4.87
C GLN A 551 10.09 -30.34 -4.15
N TYR A 552 9.10 -31.20 -4.38
CA TYR A 552 9.03 -32.52 -3.78
C TYR A 552 10.08 -33.50 -4.32
N THR A 553 10.78 -34.16 -3.44
CA THR A 553 11.55 -35.39 -3.71
C THR A 553 11.57 -36.29 -2.47
N ALA A 554 11.85 -37.58 -2.66
CA ALA A 554 11.93 -38.57 -1.58
C ALA A 554 13.10 -38.33 -0.59
N ASN A 555 13.83 -37.22 -0.68
CA ASN A 555 14.94 -36.91 0.22
C ASN A 555 15.04 -35.40 0.47
N THR A 556 14.85 -34.99 1.69
CA THR A 556 15.03 -33.58 2.11
C THR A 556 16.50 -33.18 2.03
N ARG A 557 16.84 -32.28 1.12
CA ARG A 557 18.20 -31.78 0.91
C ARG A 557 18.29 -30.58 0.00
N TRP A 558 19.38 -29.85 0.12
CA TRP A 558 19.88 -28.98 -0.93
C TRP A 558 20.50 -29.80 -2.06
N THR A 559 20.17 -29.48 -3.30
CA THR A 559 20.70 -30.10 -4.51
C THR A 559 21.28 -29.02 -5.42
N GLU A 560 22.53 -29.20 -5.85
CA GLU A 560 23.13 -28.32 -6.87
C GLU A 560 22.63 -28.73 -8.25
N TYR A 561 22.20 -27.72 -9.00
CA TYR A 561 21.82 -27.84 -10.41
C TYR A 561 22.79 -27.05 -11.27
N THR A 562 23.09 -27.61 -12.45
CA THR A 562 24.01 -27.02 -13.42
C THR A 562 23.38 -27.07 -14.82
N PHE A 563 23.35 -25.92 -15.50
CA PHE A 563 22.81 -25.80 -16.85
C PHE A 563 23.78 -25.07 -17.76
N ALA A 564 24.13 -25.68 -18.88
CA ALA A 564 24.90 -25.03 -19.92
C ALA A 564 24.04 -24.02 -20.68
N LEU A 565 24.54 -22.80 -20.82
CA LEU A 565 23.85 -21.70 -21.48
C LEU A 565 24.44 -21.38 -22.88
N ASP A 566 24.98 -22.37 -23.56
CA ASP A 566 25.68 -22.21 -24.86
C ASP A 566 24.83 -21.54 -25.94
N LYS A 567 23.50 -21.74 -25.91
CA LYS A 567 22.54 -21.07 -26.79
C LYS A 567 22.65 -19.54 -26.72
N TYR A 568 23.08 -19.02 -25.56
CA TYR A 568 23.15 -17.59 -25.26
C TYR A 568 24.59 -17.05 -25.29
N ALA A 569 25.58 -17.86 -25.63
CA ALA A 569 26.97 -17.43 -25.76
C ALA A 569 27.09 -16.25 -26.73
N GLY A 570 27.91 -15.26 -26.38
CA GLY A 570 28.12 -14.04 -27.16
C GLY A 570 27.03 -12.98 -27.06
N LYS A 571 25.97 -13.19 -26.27
CA LYS A 571 24.92 -12.19 -25.99
C LYS A 571 25.35 -11.26 -24.86
N LYS A 572 24.92 -9.98 -24.91
CA LYS A 572 25.35 -8.96 -23.94
C LYS A 572 24.33 -8.62 -22.87
N ASN A 573 23.04 -8.74 -23.17
CA ASN A 573 21.96 -8.32 -22.28
C ASN A 573 21.12 -9.55 -21.94
N VAL A 574 21.67 -10.41 -21.08
CA VAL A 574 21.03 -11.67 -20.69
C VAL A 574 20.55 -11.59 -19.26
N CYS A 575 19.28 -11.94 -19.05
CA CYS A 575 18.69 -12.12 -17.72
C CYS A 575 18.27 -13.57 -17.54
N ILE A 576 18.48 -14.10 -16.33
CA ILE A 576 18.00 -15.43 -15.94
C ILE A 576 16.85 -15.24 -14.98
N GLY A 577 15.71 -15.89 -15.25
CA GLY A 577 14.50 -15.89 -14.43
C GLY A 577 14.31 -17.18 -13.69
N PHE A 578 14.00 -17.12 -12.41
CA PHE A 578 13.52 -18.23 -11.61
C PHE A 578 12.01 -18.04 -11.45
N HIS A 579 11.22 -18.78 -12.22
CA HIS A 579 9.77 -18.66 -12.30
C HIS A 579 9.11 -19.71 -11.42
N GLY A 580 8.63 -19.30 -10.24
CA GLY A 580 7.90 -20.13 -9.31
C GLY A 580 6.43 -20.25 -9.69
N ILE A 581 5.89 -21.45 -9.58
CA ILE A 581 4.50 -21.81 -9.84
C ILE A 581 3.98 -22.56 -8.61
N SER A 582 2.94 -22.03 -7.98
CA SER A 582 2.37 -22.57 -6.76
C SER A 582 1.30 -23.63 -7.06
N ALA A 583 1.39 -24.75 -6.37
CA ALA A 583 0.30 -25.71 -6.22
C ALA A 583 -0.42 -25.57 -4.84
N ALA A 584 -0.29 -24.38 -4.21
CA ALA A 584 -0.79 -24.08 -2.87
C ALA A 584 -0.20 -24.99 -1.76
N GLY A 585 1.04 -25.41 -1.93
CA GLY A 585 1.68 -26.39 -1.07
C GLY A 585 2.89 -25.89 -0.33
N MET A 586 3.98 -25.60 -1.04
CA MET A 586 5.31 -25.42 -0.45
C MET A 586 6.01 -24.17 -0.98
N ASP A 587 6.84 -23.57 -0.13
CA ASP A 587 7.80 -22.53 -0.56
C ASP A 587 8.88 -23.17 -1.46
N LEU A 588 9.24 -22.50 -2.57
CA LEU A 588 10.40 -22.88 -3.38
C LEU A 588 11.60 -22.08 -2.91
N VAL A 589 12.74 -22.73 -2.70
CA VAL A 589 13.90 -22.08 -2.09
C VAL A 589 15.15 -22.29 -2.95
N VAL A 590 15.79 -21.17 -3.31
CA VAL A 590 16.99 -21.14 -4.17
C VAL A 590 18.09 -20.33 -3.49
N ASP A 591 19.33 -20.79 -3.60
CA ASP A 591 20.48 -20.12 -3.04
C ASP A 591 21.78 -20.39 -3.83
N ASN A 592 22.85 -19.65 -3.50
CA ASN A 592 24.19 -19.82 -4.06
C ASN A 592 24.19 -19.85 -5.60
N ILE A 593 23.64 -18.78 -6.18
CA ILE A 593 23.50 -18.65 -7.64
C ILE A 593 24.81 -18.16 -8.23
N ARG A 594 25.35 -18.91 -9.19
CA ARG A 594 26.59 -18.57 -9.88
C ARG A 594 26.42 -18.73 -11.36
N VAL A 595 26.85 -17.75 -12.13
CA VAL A 595 27.00 -17.87 -13.59
C VAL A 595 28.48 -17.71 -13.91
N ILE A 596 29.08 -18.75 -14.43
CA ILE A 596 30.51 -18.81 -14.68
C ILE A 596 30.80 -18.93 -16.17
N ALA A 597 31.98 -18.49 -16.59
CA ALA A 597 32.50 -18.83 -17.88
C ALA A 597 33.15 -20.22 -17.78
N ARG A 598 32.64 -21.18 -18.55
CA ARG A 598 33.35 -22.45 -18.69
C ARG A 598 34.71 -22.17 -19.34
N GLU A 599 35.77 -22.70 -18.76
CA GLU A 599 37.03 -22.75 -19.46
C GLU A 599 36.78 -23.58 -20.74
N SER A 600 37.12 -23.02 -21.91
CA SER A 600 37.19 -23.77 -23.14
C SER A 600 38.22 -24.88 -22.91
N GLY A 601 37.75 -26.06 -22.57
CA GLY A 601 38.61 -27.20 -22.33
C GLY A 601 39.42 -27.51 -23.59
N ILE A 602 40.57 -28.12 -23.42
CA ILE A 602 41.38 -28.71 -24.50
C ILE A 602 40.52 -29.55 -25.46
N ASP A 603 39.39 -30.08 -25.00
CA ASP A 603 38.41 -30.85 -25.80
C ASP A 603 37.73 -30.03 -26.91
N ASP A 604 37.39 -28.74 -26.71
CA ASP A 604 36.76 -27.92 -27.75
C ASP A 604 37.79 -27.44 -28.79
N ILE A 605 39.01 -27.17 -28.36
CA ILE A 605 40.13 -26.86 -29.25
C ILE A 605 40.48 -28.09 -30.06
N ASP A 606 40.48 -29.27 -29.47
CA ASP A 606 40.71 -30.56 -30.12
C ASP A 606 39.62 -30.90 -31.13
N ALA A 607 38.34 -30.60 -30.83
CA ALA A 607 37.22 -30.87 -31.75
C ALA A 607 37.27 -29.97 -33.02
N ALA A 608 37.79 -28.77 -32.93
CA ALA A 608 37.99 -27.84 -34.07
C ALA A 608 39.30 -28.10 -34.85
N ALA A 609 40.24 -28.85 -34.30
CA ALA A 609 41.49 -29.16 -34.95
C ALA A 609 41.28 -30.14 -36.14
N PRO A 610 42.06 -30.01 -37.22
CA PRO A 610 41.98 -30.91 -38.34
C PRO A 610 42.33 -32.34 -37.93
N VAL A 611 41.59 -33.31 -38.44
CA VAL A 611 41.85 -34.72 -38.21
C VAL A 611 43.02 -35.17 -39.10
N GLU A 612 44.04 -35.72 -38.48
CA GLU A 612 45.23 -36.29 -39.15
C GLU A 612 45.26 -37.80 -38.91
N TYR A 613 45.73 -38.54 -39.92
CA TYR A 613 45.92 -39.98 -39.82
C TYR A 613 47.37 -40.32 -39.96
N TYR A 614 47.85 -41.33 -39.20
CA TYR A 614 49.19 -41.85 -39.23
C TYR A 614 49.14 -43.38 -39.37
N ASN A 615 50.04 -43.98 -40.14
CA ASN A 615 50.17 -45.44 -40.15
C ASN A 615 50.82 -45.91 -38.83
N LEU A 616 50.92 -47.23 -38.63
CA LEU A 616 51.53 -47.78 -37.42
C LEU A 616 53.02 -47.54 -37.27
N GLU A 617 53.68 -47.05 -38.29
CA GLU A 617 55.10 -46.62 -38.31
C GLU A 617 55.23 -45.12 -37.95
N GLY A 618 54.09 -44.39 -37.71
CA GLY A 618 54.06 -42.97 -37.34
C GLY A 618 54.18 -42.01 -38.54
N LEU A 619 54.06 -42.49 -39.76
CA LEU A 619 54.05 -41.66 -40.96
C LEU A 619 52.62 -41.14 -41.24
N ARG A 620 52.51 -39.82 -41.51
CA ARG A 620 51.24 -39.18 -41.85
C ARG A 620 50.69 -39.71 -43.17
N VAL A 621 49.39 -39.98 -43.20
CA VAL A 621 48.67 -40.50 -44.37
C VAL A 621 47.52 -39.55 -44.71
N ASP A 622 47.62 -38.85 -45.84
CA ASP A 622 46.64 -37.86 -46.26
C ASP A 622 45.29 -38.45 -46.73
N ARG A 623 45.33 -39.70 -47.21
CA ARG A 623 44.11 -40.46 -47.64
C ARG A 623 44.22 -41.87 -47.14
N PRO A 624 43.72 -42.14 -45.92
CA PRO A 624 43.77 -43.50 -45.38
C PRO A 624 42.82 -44.42 -46.16
N THR A 625 43.33 -45.62 -46.53
CA THR A 625 42.58 -46.71 -47.15
C THR A 625 42.28 -47.77 -46.11
N ASN A 626 41.64 -48.90 -46.51
CA ASN A 626 41.35 -49.99 -45.56
C ASN A 626 42.60 -50.39 -44.76
N GLY A 627 42.48 -50.27 -43.44
CA GLY A 627 43.61 -50.55 -42.54
C GLY A 627 43.44 -49.94 -41.17
N ILE A 628 44.43 -50.20 -40.30
CA ILE A 628 44.50 -49.62 -38.95
C ILE A 628 45.40 -48.39 -38.97
N TYR A 629 44.89 -47.29 -38.46
CA TYR A 629 45.58 -46.03 -38.38
C TYR A 629 45.54 -45.45 -36.98
N ILE A 630 46.46 -44.57 -36.65
CA ILE A 630 46.40 -43.66 -35.53
C ILE A 630 45.74 -42.38 -36.04
N ARG A 631 44.54 -42.07 -35.54
CA ARG A 631 43.86 -40.81 -35.79
C ARG A 631 44.27 -39.81 -34.69
N ARG A 632 44.72 -38.64 -35.07
CA ARG A 632 45.03 -37.53 -34.19
C ARG A 632 44.13 -36.35 -34.53
N GLN A 633 43.55 -35.73 -33.48
CA GLN A 633 42.82 -34.49 -33.61
C GLN A 633 43.21 -33.62 -32.41
N GLY A 634 43.93 -32.54 -32.63
CA GLY A 634 44.55 -31.75 -31.60
C GLY A 634 45.49 -32.59 -30.71
N SER A 635 45.20 -32.64 -29.40
CA SER A 635 45.96 -33.43 -28.42
C SER A 635 45.47 -34.89 -28.32
N LYS A 636 44.26 -35.20 -28.81
CA LYS A 636 43.69 -36.57 -28.75
C LYS A 636 44.23 -37.45 -29.83
N THR A 637 44.60 -38.70 -29.45
CA THR A 637 45.11 -39.72 -30.35
C THR A 637 44.41 -41.02 -30.04
N ASP A 638 43.80 -41.65 -31.07
CA ASP A 638 43.11 -42.92 -30.97
C ASP A 638 43.48 -43.86 -32.14
N LYS A 639 43.30 -45.14 -31.92
CA LYS A 639 43.51 -46.17 -32.92
C LYS A 639 42.19 -46.46 -33.64
N VAL A 640 42.14 -46.23 -34.93
CA VAL A 640 40.92 -46.41 -35.75
C VAL A 640 41.11 -47.44 -36.82
N LEU A 641 40.06 -48.19 -37.13
CA LEU A 641 39.96 -49.10 -38.25
C LEU A 641 39.14 -48.41 -39.34
N ILE A 642 39.77 -48.11 -40.48
CA ILE A 642 39.09 -47.63 -41.67
C ILE A 642 38.80 -48.83 -42.56
N ARG A 643 37.53 -48.97 -42.90
CA ARG A 643 37.04 -50.05 -43.77
C ARG A 643 36.72 -49.55 -45.17
#